data_445eefe4e6b6599840368648130c6745
#
_entry.id   445eefe4e6b6599840368648130c6745
#
_cell.length_a   1.000
_cell.length_b   1.000
_cell.length_c   1.000
_cell.angle_alpha   90.00
_cell.angle_beta   90.00
_cell.angle_gamma   90.00
#
_symmetry.space_group_name_H-M   'P 1'
#
loop_
_entity.id
_entity.type
_entity.pdbx_description
1 polymer ?
#
loop_
_entity_poly.entity_id
_entity_poly.type
_entity_poly.pdbx_seq_one_letter_code
_entity_poly.pdbx_strand_id
1 'polypeptide(L)'
;RTIIMYPMNALVSDQVSRLRRLIGDSENKFVNIYREICGNNVRRPQFGMYTGRTPYPGPEPNKNQDRRLEKTLERMSFPVSESEQHFFEQLMKEGKTPAKADMKSFLEALHESRHIPNDEDAELITRFEMQQFCPDILITNYSMLEYMLLRPREAKMWNDTKDWLESDPKNKLLFVIDEAHMYRGSSGGEVALLIRRLFHKLEITRDRVQFILTTASMPDASEEDKKAVMKFATELTAADTSIDFYYLTGEREDIKGCQKYDISFEKFESSNVQKIEGNEEERLQELNEFWNGIDGAPEKFSNLDDAYFWMYEHLIEYAPFSTLISTCRGAAISLNELVQTIFPNQDKEKALQAVGGLLAIAPQAKNDKGTVLFPARMHMLFKGIKGIYACANPNCTHSHHDDALSLGDIFLSDGKLTCPHCQSVVYELYNDRRCGALFYKGYILEDDTDFKGNAYLWHYSGQMMDRRMKEVHLYIPTDDYQLPAKQGKNVIKPCYLDIKSGFINFKDDSQADKPGVRKLYYCNYSAKGKPQIVTFTRCPHCRHQLSSAQLTSFSTRGNQSFFNLIQAQFQNQPAVPGKENDPDRLPNEGRKVLLFSDSRQRAAKLARDMSDSSDIMAARQLFVLAINLMEKSVVEQSMNSLYDYFCLVAGQQHLQIFHEPEREKFAEDCKTAISNYQRCIKRRRDYIPRFTIANAPTQMQNYLLRLFAGGYNTLYDSALCWIEPTEQALFDALDALEEAGIKIDENEFIEVFNAWMISACDTATVLGHTISDNIRLNVRPNYGGYGLDKEWKFSKNIMEIMKWEDDSKEMTTWKGVLKEAFLDSAQPDNGKLYVDLSRVKPRFNIDKEWYRCEQCSEISPYMIKKRCPSCGSTHMHAISKDEYDALDFWRKPALDALDGKSIHVIDTEEHTAQLSHKDQRDDLWSKTEQYELRFQDLIQEDETPVDILSSTTTMEVGIDIGSLVAVCLRNIPPRRENYQQRAGRAGRRGASLSTIVTFCEDGP
;
A
#
# COMPACT_ATOMS: atom_id res chain seq x y z
N ARG A 1 7.60 -9.10 -45.45
CA ARG A 1 7.73 -8.05 -44.39
C ARG A 1 6.54 -8.08 -43.47
N THR A 2 6.71 -7.62 -42.23
CA THR A 2 5.71 -7.69 -41.18
C THR A 2 5.55 -6.34 -40.52
N ILE A 3 4.30 -5.90 -40.27
CA ILE A 3 3.97 -4.79 -39.36
C ILE A 3 3.16 -5.35 -38.21
N ILE A 4 3.60 -5.10 -36.97
CA ILE A 4 2.89 -5.49 -35.77
C ILE A 4 2.43 -4.22 -35.06
N MET A 5 1.12 -4.06 -34.96
CA MET A 5 0.51 -2.89 -34.33
C MET A 5 -0.07 -3.22 -32.97
N TYR A 6 0.42 -2.53 -31.94
CA TYR A 6 -0.03 -2.64 -30.55
C TYR A 6 -0.85 -1.41 -30.13
N PRO A 7 -1.83 -1.55 -29.24
CA PRO A 7 -2.61 -0.40 -28.78
C PRO A 7 -1.82 0.54 -27.83
N MET A 8 -0.79 0.04 -27.16
CA MET A 8 -0.01 0.79 -26.17
C MET A 8 1.48 0.53 -26.25
N ASN A 9 2.30 1.55 -25.89
CA ASN A 9 3.76 1.46 -25.93
C ASN A 9 4.35 0.41 -24.96
N ALA A 10 3.71 0.19 -23.83
CA ALA A 10 4.20 -0.78 -22.84
C ALA A 10 4.20 -2.22 -23.38
N LEU A 11 3.18 -2.59 -24.16
CA LEU A 11 3.14 -3.88 -24.88
C LEU A 11 4.26 -4.01 -25.92
N VAL A 12 4.55 -2.90 -26.61
CA VAL A 12 5.63 -2.89 -27.61
C VAL A 12 6.96 -3.27 -26.96
N SER A 13 7.30 -2.68 -25.81
CA SER A 13 8.56 -2.96 -25.11
C SER A 13 8.67 -4.43 -24.65
N ASP A 14 7.57 -5.02 -24.19
CA ASP A 14 7.55 -6.44 -23.80
C ASP A 14 7.77 -7.37 -25.00
N GLN A 15 7.10 -7.11 -26.12
CA GLN A 15 7.27 -7.92 -27.32
C GLN A 15 8.66 -7.76 -27.95
N VAL A 16 9.26 -6.58 -27.88
CA VAL A 16 10.65 -6.37 -28.27
C VAL A 16 11.59 -7.29 -27.46
N SER A 17 11.37 -7.41 -26.14
CA SER A 17 12.16 -8.33 -25.30
C SER A 17 12.04 -9.79 -25.76
N ARG A 18 10.86 -10.22 -26.23
CA ARG A 18 10.67 -11.58 -26.80
C ARG A 18 11.39 -11.76 -28.14
N LEU A 19 11.32 -10.78 -29.02
CA LEU A 19 12.03 -10.84 -30.31
C LEU A 19 13.56 -10.80 -30.12
N ARG A 20 14.07 -10.06 -29.13
CA ARG A 20 15.50 -10.08 -28.78
C ARG A 20 15.94 -11.47 -28.35
N ARG A 21 15.16 -12.19 -27.55
CA ARG A 21 15.46 -13.58 -27.17
C ARG A 21 15.32 -14.56 -28.32
N LEU A 22 14.40 -14.34 -29.26
CA LEU A 22 14.15 -15.26 -30.37
C LEU A 22 15.08 -15.00 -31.55
N ILE A 23 15.10 -13.79 -32.09
CA ILE A 23 15.84 -13.40 -33.29
C ILE A 23 17.27 -13.01 -32.94
N GLY A 24 17.47 -12.36 -31.81
CA GLY A 24 18.75 -11.93 -31.27
C GLY A 24 19.47 -12.99 -30.44
N ASP A 25 19.07 -14.25 -30.51
CA ASP A 25 19.64 -15.36 -29.79
C ASP A 25 21.19 -15.43 -29.96
N SER A 26 21.90 -15.34 -28.85
CA SER A 26 23.37 -15.34 -28.78
C SER A 26 23.98 -16.68 -29.25
N GLU A 27 23.22 -17.77 -29.15
CA GLU A 27 23.63 -19.09 -29.63
C GLU A 27 23.41 -19.30 -31.14
N ASN A 28 22.81 -18.29 -31.81
CA ASN A 28 22.49 -18.31 -33.24
C ASN A 28 21.61 -19.47 -33.72
N LYS A 29 20.86 -20.13 -32.82
CA LYS A 29 20.00 -21.28 -33.19
C LYS A 29 18.97 -20.88 -34.24
N PHE A 30 18.27 -19.78 -34.00
CA PHE A 30 17.26 -19.28 -34.92
C PHE A 30 17.84 -18.91 -36.27
N VAL A 31 18.95 -18.18 -36.32
CA VAL A 31 19.57 -17.71 -37.57
C VAL A 31 20.14 -18.86 -38.38
N ASN A 32 20.67 -19.89 -37.72
CA ASN A 32 21.16 -21.09 -38.40
C ASN A 32 20.02 -21.83 -39.11
N ILE A 33 18.90 -22.10 -38.40
CA ILE A 33 17.70 -22.71 -39.01
C ILE A 33 17.16 -21.82 -40.14
N TYR A 34 17.13 -20.52 -39.95
CA TYR A 34 16.66 -19.58 -40.98
C TYR A 34 17.54 -19.65 -42.25
N ARG A 35 18.87 -19.74 -42.08
CA ARG A 35 19.81 -19.86 -43.19
C ARG A 35 19.75 -21.21 -43.88
N GLU A 36 19.49 -22.29 -43.16
CA GLU A 36 19.21 -23.60 -43.74
C GLU A 36 18.00 -23.60 -44.68
N ILE A 37 16.95 -22.86 -44.31
CA ILE A 37 15.72 -22.81 -45.10
C ILE A 37 15.83 -21.79 -46.24
N CYS A 38 16.41 -20.61 -45.99
CA CYS A 38 16.40 -19.50 -46.97
C CYS A 38 17.68 -19.36 -47.78
N GLY A 39 18.77 -20.09 -47.42
CA GLY A 39 20.09 -20.05 -48.07
C GLY A 39 21.17 -19.42 -47.19
N ASN A 40 22.39 -19.95 -47.28
CA ASN A 40 23.50 -19.61 -46.38
C ASN A 40 23.99 -18.16 -46.45
N ASN A 41 23.66 -17.43 -47.49
CA ASN A 41 24.13 -16.05 -47.74
C ASN A 41 23.07 -15.00 -47.34
N VAL A 42 21.97 -15.39 -46.67
CA VAL A 42 20.92 -14.47 -46.28
C VAL A 42 21.31 -13.78 -44.98
N ARG A 43 21.16 -12.43 -44.94
CA ARG A 43 21.37 -11.69 -43.70
C ARG A 43 20.42 -12.13 -42.62
N ARG A 44 20.75 -11.84 -41.39
CA ARG A 44 19.84 -12.07 -40.25
C ARG A 44 18.54 -11.25 -40.40
N PRO A 45 17.32 -11.79 -40.08
CA PRO A 45 16.11 -11.00 -40.02
C PRO A 45 16.24 -9.89 -39.00
N GLN A 46 15.85 -8.69 -39.40
CA GLN A 46 15.95 -7.49 -38.57
C GLN A 46 14.57 -7.00 -38.12
N PHE A 47 14.45 -6.68 -36.84
CA PHE A 47 13.26 -6.02 -36.33
C PHE A 47 13.60 -4.63 -35.77
N GLY A 48 12.59 -3.76 -35.70
CA GLY A 48 12.74 -2.43 -35.12
C GLY A 48 11.45 -1.94 -34.49
N MET A 49 11.61 -1.30 -33.36
CA MET A 49 10.54 -0.62 -32.63
C MET A 49 10.46 0.83 -33.08
N TYR A 50 9.35 1.22 -33.73
CA TYR A 50 9.12 2.58 -34.16
C TYR A 50 7.92 3.19 -33.42
N THR A 51 8.19 3.85 -32.31
CA THR A 51 7.20 4.47 -31.42
C THR A 51 7.66 5.84 -30.95
N GLY A 52 6.87 6.50 -30.10
CA GLY A 52 7.30 7.72 -29.41
C GLY A 52 8.54 7.53 -28.53
N ARG A 53 8.84 6.28 -28.12
CA ARG A 53 9.96 5.89 -27.25
C ARG A 53 11.25 5.60 -28.00
N THR A 54 11.18 5.39 -29.30
CA THR A 54 12.38 5.09 -30.09
C THR A 54 13.37 6.23 -30.04
N PRO A 55 14.66 5.99 -29.72
CA PRO A 55 15.68 7.02 -29.65
C PRO A 55 15.75 7.93 -30.88
N TYR A 56 16.14 9.19 -30.66
CA TYR A 56 16.40 10.20 -31.68
C TYR A 56 15.21 10.59 -32.55
N PRO A 57 14.23 11.28 -31.96
CA PRO A 57 13.05 11.75 -32.70
C PRO A 57 13.29 12.95 -33.61
N GLY A 58 14.49 13.54 -33.56
CA GLY A 58 14.86 14.73 -34.32
C GLY A 58 14.99 14.54 -35.82
N PRO A 59 15.28 15.62 -36.57
CA PRO A 59 15.45 15.54 -38.03
C PRO A 59 16.78 14.95 -38.48
N GLU A 60 17.84 15.12 -37.69
CA GLU A 60 19.21 14.69 -38.02
C GLU A 60 19.94 14.19 -36.75
N PRO A 61 20.93 13.29 -36.90
CA PRO A 61 21.77 12.85 -35.79
C PRO A 61 22.48 14.07 -35.15
N ASN A 62 22.46 14.15 -33.84
CA ASN A 62 23.09 15.25 -33.10
C ASN A 62 23.84 14.70 -31.89
N LYS A 63 25.16 15.03 -31.77
CA LYS A 63 26.02 14.57 -30.68
C LYS A 63 25.50 14.87 -29.27
N ASN A 64 24.66 15.89 -29.10
CA ASN A 64 24.08 16.22 -27.80
C ASN A 64 22.91 15.32 -27.40
N GLN A 65 22.23 14.66 -28.36
CA GLN A 65 21.11 13.74 -28.10
C GLN A 65 21.59 12.35 -27.70
N ASP A 66 22.83 12.00 -28.06
CA ASP A 66 23.35 10.63 -27.94
C ASP A 66 23.90 10.30 -26.55
N ARG A 67 24.21 11.32 -25.71
CA ARG A 67 24.99 11.17 -24.48
C ARG A 67 24.40 10.21 -23.42
N ARG A 68 23.09 10.11 -23.28
CA ARG A 68 22.50 9.21 -22.26
C ARG A 68 22.49 7.78 -22.76
N LEU A 69 22.04 7.57 -24.00
CA LEU A 69 22.07 6.25 -24.62
C LEU A 69 23.51 5.72 -24.65
N GLU A 70 24.48 6.55 -25.08
CA GLU A 70 25.90 6.24 -25.05
C GLU A 70 26.35 5.75 -23.68
N LYS A 71 26.08 6.50 -22.61
CA LYS A 71 26.47 6.10 -21.26
C LYS A 71 25.91 4.74 -20.84
N THR A 72 24.63 4.48 -21.15
CA THR A 72 23.99 3.21 -20.82
C THR A 72 24.64 2.06 -21.61
N LEU A 73 24.90 2.26 -22.90
CA LEU A 73 25.58 1.27 -23.74
C LEU A 73 27.07 1.09 -23.37
N GLU A 74 27.76 2.16 -22.93
CA GLU A 74 29.14 2.09 -22.39
C GLU A 74 29.20 1.20 -21.16
N ARG A 75 28.30 1.40 -20.20
CA ARG A 75 28.21 0.57 -18.99
C ARG A 75 27.93 -0.89 -19.31
N MET A 76 27.07 -1.16 -20.30
CA MET A 76 26.80 -2.52 -20.79
C MET A 76 28.03 -3.18 -21.43
N SER A 77 28.81 -2.39 -22.20
CA SER A 77 29.97 -2.89 -22.94
C SER A 77 31.23 -3.01 -22.08
N PHE A 78 31.32 -2.19 -21.01
CA PHE A 78 32.48 -2.06 -20.11
C PHE A 78 31.98 -1.94 -18.65
N PRO A 79 31.44 -3.00 -18.06
CA PRO A 79 30.98 -2.97 -16.68
C PRO A 79 32.13 -2.69 -15.71
N VAL A 80 31.87 -1.85 -14.69
CA VAL A 80 32.90 -1.38 -13.74
C VAL A 80 33.13 -2.39 -12.60
N SER A 81 32.13 -3.25 -12.31
CA SER A 81 32.20 -4.26 -11.26
C SER A 81 31.65 -5.62 -11.72
N GLU A 82 32.01 -6.69 -11.00
CA GLU A 82 31.43 -8.03 -11.23
C GLU A 82 29.92 -8.05 -11.04
N SER A 83 29.41 -7.28 -10.07
CA SER A 83 27.98 -7.13 -9.81
C SER A 83 27.27 -6.50 -11.00
N GLU A 84 27.82 -5.43 -11.56
CA GLU A 84 27.28 -4.78 -12.76
C GLU A 84 27.33 -5.68 -14.00
N GLN A 85 28.39 -6.46 -14.15
CA GLN A 85 28.48 -7.46 -15.22
C GLN A 85 27.37 -8.52 -15.09
N HIS A 86 27.18 -9.08 -13.91
CA HIS A 86 26.12 -10.06 -13.63
C HIS A 86 24.73 -9.49 -13.89
N PHE A 87 24.49 -8.25 -13.51
CA PHE A 87 23.23 -7.54 -13.77
C PHE A 87 22.94 -7.43 -15.28
N PHE A 88 23.90 -7.00 -16.09
CA PHE A 88 23.72 -6.91 -17.55
C PHE A 88 23.59 -8.28 -18.22
N GLU A 89 24.25 -9.31 -17.72
CA GLU A 89 24.08 -10.69 -18.19
C GLU A 89 22.64 -11.20 -17.90
N GLN A 90 22.07 -10.88 -16.74
CA GLN A 90 20.67 -11.19 -16.43
C GLN A 90 19.72 -10.44 -17.37
N LEU A 91 19.93 -9.14 -17.58
CA LEU A 91 19.13 -8.35 -18.52
C LEU A 91 19.20 -8.91 -19.95
N MET A 92 20.34 -9.40 -20.38
CA MET A 92 20.53 -10.02 -21.70
C MET A 92 19.71 -11.31 -21.82
N LYS A 93 19.74 -12.19 -20.80
CA LYS A 93 18.92 -13.41 -20.77
C LYS A 93 17.42 -13.11 -20.85
N GLU A 94 16.98 -12.02 -20.22
CA GLU A 94 15.58 -11.58 -20.26
C GLU A 94 15.23 -10.74 -21.51
N GLY A 95 16.17 -10.53 -22.43
CA GLY A 95 15.97 -9.74 -23.64
C GLY A 95 15.76 -8.24 -23.37
N LYS A 96 16.26 -7.73 -22.25
CA LYS A 96 16.14 -6.32 -21.90
C LYS A 96 17.26 -5.46 -22.45
N THR A 97 18.31 -6.07 -23.01
CA THR A 97 19.41 -5.39 -23.70
C THR A 97 19.21 -5.42 -25.22
N PRO A 98 19.74 -4.44 -25.97
CA PRO A 98 19.65 -4.43 -27.42
C PRO A 98 20.33 -5.64 -28.08
N ALA A 99 19.71 -6.18 -29.13
CA ALA A 99 20.21 -7.32 -29.88
C ALA A 99 21.11 -6.90 -31.06
N LYS A 100 22.27 -6.34 -30.74
CA LYS A 100 23.32 -5.96 -31.69
C LYS A 100 24.39 -7.07 -31.80
N ALA A 101 24.90 -7.29 -32.99
CA ALA A 101 25.96 -8.27 -33.23
C ALA A 101 27.29 -7.85 -32.60
N ASP A 102 27.64 -6.59 -32.70
CA ASP A 102 28.80 -5.98 -32.07
C ASP A 102 28.42 -4.62 -31.43
N MET A 103 28.21 -4.65 -30.11
CA MET A 103 27.82 -3.48 -29.36
C MET A 103 28.94 -2.41 -29.32
N LYS A 104 30.22 -2.82 -29.33
CA LYS A 104 31.35 -1.89 -29.28
C LYS A 104 31.46 -1.10 -30.58
N SER A 105 31.40 -1.79 -31.71
CA SER A 105 31.38 -1.12 -33.03
C SER A 105 30.17 -0.23 -33.23
N PHE A 106 29.00 -0.64 -32.67
CA PHE A 106 27.82 0.19 -32.70
C PHE A 106 27.99 1.48 -31.85
N LEU A 107 28.63 1.36 -30.69
CA LEU A 107 28.90 2.51 -29.80
C LEU A 107 29.90 3.47 -30.45
N GLU A 108 30.96 2.96 -31.09
CA GLU A 108 31.92 3.80 -31.85
C GLU A 108 31.23 4.55 -32.99
N ALA A 109 30.35 3.88 -33.74
CA ALA A 109 29.54 4.52 -34.77
C ALA A 109 28.63 5.60 -34.21
N LEU A 110 28.05 5.38 -33.02
CA LEU A 110 27.18 6.33 -32.33
C LEU A 110 27.94 7.58 -31.88
N HIS A 111 29.17 7.43 -31.39
CA HIS A 111 30.05 8.56 -31.04
C HIS A 111 30.36 9.47 -32.24
N GLU A 112 30.41 8.89 -33.43
CA GLU A 112 30.55 9.61 -34.69
C GLU A 112 29.22 10.08 -35.30
N SER A 113 28.10 9.88 -34.55
CA SER A 113 26.73 10.15 -35.03
C SER A 113 26.37 9.39 -36.32
N ARG A 114 26.93 8.19 -36.49
CA ARG A 114 26.61 7.27 -37.57
C ARG A 114 25.60 6.22 -37.12
N HIS A 115 24.56 6.02 -37.89
CA HIS A 115 23.47 5.07 -37.59
C HIS A 115 23.34 4.05 -38.71
N ILE A 116 24.37 3.23 -38.89
CA ILE A 116 24.46 2.21 -39.95
C ILE A 116 24.36 0.84 -39.30
N PRO A 117 23.34 0.02 -39.59
CA PRO A 117 23.21 -1.32 -39.05
C PRO A 117 24.20 -2.28 -39.71
N ASN A 118 24.59 -3.31 -38.98
CA ASN A 118 25.32 -4.48 -39.49
C ASN A 118 24.31 -5.53 -40.01
N ASP A 119 24.69 -6.31 -41.04
CA ASP A 119 23.87 -7.41 -41.58
C ASP A 119 23.58 -8.53 -40.54
N GLU A 120 24.41 -8.64 -39.49
CA GLU A 120 24.24 -9.59 -38.40
C GLU A 120 23.48 -9.01 -37.21
N ASP A 121 23.14 -7.71 -37.23
CA ASP A 121 22.26 -7.13 -36.21
C ASP A 121 20.86 -7.73 -36.29
N ALA A 122 20.28 -8.12 -35.14
CA ALA A 122 18.89 -8.53 -35.06
C ALA A 122 17.96 -7.34 -34.87
N GLU A 123 18.45 -6.28 -34.25
CA GLU A 123 17.62 -5.11 -33.84
C GLU A 123 18.15 -3.80 -34.42
N LEU A 124 17.22 -2.99 -34.94
CA LEU A 124 17.47 -1.60 -35.32
C LEU A 124 16.91 -0.74 -34.14
N ILE A 125 17.83 -0.08 -33.41
CA ILE A 125 17.47 0.62 -32.15
C ILE A 125 16.99 2.05 -32.40
N THR A 126 17.62 2.77 -33.34
CA THR A 126 17.37 4.18 -33.57
C THR A 126 16.43 4.42 -34.76
N ARG A 127 15.71 5.54 -34.73
CA ARG A 127 14.88 5.94 -35.87
C ARG A 127 15.70 6.17 -37.13
N PHE A 128 16.93 6.66 -36.99
CA PHE A 128 17.81 6.91 -38.15
C PHE A 128 18.22 5.64 -38.84
N GLU A 129 18.55 4.57 -38.07
CA GLU A 129 18.78 3.26 -38.64
C GLU A 129 17.59 2.79 -39.48
N MET A 130 16.36 2.82 -38.88
CA MET A 130 15.16 2.34 -39.55
C MET A 130 14.74 3.21 -40.72
N GLN A 131 14.99 4.51 -40.70
CA GLN A 131 14.73 5.39 -41.83
C GLN A 131 15.67 5.16 -43.02
N GLN A 132 16.88 4.67 -42.76
CA GLN A 132 17.83 4.30 -43.79
C GLN A 132 17.64 2.86 -44.28
N PHE A 133 17.33 1.93 -43.38
CA PHE A 133 17.18 0.51 -43.64
C PHE A 133 15.83 0.04 -43.07
N CYS A 134 14.91 -0.31 -43.97
CA CYS A 134 13.61 -0.79 -43.55
C CYS A 134 13.71 -2.14 -42.82
N PRO A 135 13.26 -2.28 -41.56
CA PRO A 135 13.26 -3.56 -40.86
C PRO A 135 12.33 -4.58 -41.53
N ASP A 136 12.63 -5.86 -41.37
CA ASP A 136 11.77 -6.96 -41.87
C ASP A 136 10.49 -7.05 -40.99
N ILE A 137 10.64 -6.76 -39.67
CA ILE A 137 9.54 -6.71 -38.69
C ILE A 137 9.52 -5.32 -38.06
N LEU A 138 8.51 -4.56 -38.40
CA LEU A 138 8.25 -3.24 -37.86
C LEU A 138 7.23 -3.37 -36.72
N ILE A 139 7.61 -2.96 -35.50
CA ILE A 139 6.73 -2.93 -34.35
C ILE A 139 6.36 -1.48 -34.06
N THR A 140 5.07 -1.19 -33.99
CA THR A 140 4.60 0.19 -33.80
C THR A 140 3.26 0.23 -33.06
N ASN A 141 2.75 1.45 -32.83
CA ASN A 141 1.40 1.67 -32.35
C ASN A 141 0.58 2.47 -33.39
N TYR A 142 -0.75 2.52 -33.17
CA TYR A 142 -1.68 3.23 -34.06
C TYR A 142 -1.24 4.65 -34.36
N SER A 143 -1.02 5.47 -33.33
CA SER A 143 -0.70 6.90 -33.50
C SER A 143 0.62 7.11 -34.26
N MET A 144 1.62 6.27 -33.97
CA MET A 144 2.91 6.37 -34.65
C MET A 144 2.81 5.95 -36.11
N LEU A 145 2.08 4.86 -36.40
CA LEU A 145 1.86 4.43 -37.78
C LEU A 145 1.17 5.52 -38.61
N GLU A 146 0.19 6.23 -38.03
CA GLU A 146 -0.44 7.37 -38.67
C GLU A 146 0.58 8.47 -39.01
N TYR A 147 1.43 8.85 -38.02
CA TYR A 147 2.49 9.83 -38.25
C TYR A 147 3.50 9.38 -39.31
N MET A 148 3.90 8.11 -39.30
CA MET A 148 4.84 7.57 -40.30
C MET A 148 4.29 7.64 -41.73
N LEU A 149 2.99 7.44 -41.94
CA LEU A 149 2.37 7.54 -43.26
C LEU A 149 2.29 8.98 -43.77
N LEU A 150 2.27 9.96 -42.89
CA LEU A 150 2.14 11.39 -43.22
C LEU A 150 3.50 12.10 -43.39
N ARG A 151 4.55 11.64 -42.73
CA ARG A 151 5.84 12.33 -42.70
C ARG A 151 6.73 11.94 -43.86
N PRO A 152 7.43 12.92 -44.45
CA PRO A 152 8.39 12.64 -45.53
C PRO A 152 9.62 11.83 -45.13
N ARG A 153 9.98 11.87 -43.83
CA ARG A 153 11.19 11.23 -43.29
C ARG A 153 11.18 9.71 -43.42
N GLU A 154 10.03 9.11 -43.28
CA GLU A 154 9.81 7.68 -43.40
C GLU A 154 9.52 7.22 -44.83
N ALA A 155 9.60 8.13 -45.81
CA ALA A 155 9.26 7.83 -47.23
C ALA A 155 10.12 6.66 -47.75
N LYS A 156 11.41 6.58 -47.41
CA LYS A 156 12.30 5.51 -47.86
C LYS A 156 11.82 4.14 -47.36
N MET A 157 11.39 4.02 -46.10
CA MET A 157 10.83 2.77 -45.55
C MET A 157 9.62 2.30 -46.36
N TRP A 158 8.75 3.20 -46.76
CA TRP A 158 7.57 2.87 -47.55
C TRP A 158 7.91 2.52 -48.98
N ASN A 159 8.83 3.26 -49.61
CA ASN A 159 9.31 2.94 -50.96
C ASN A 159 10.02 1.57 -51.01
N ASP A 160 10.93 1.30 -50.07
CA ASP A 160 11.62 0.00 -49.97
C ASP A 160 10.62 -1.16 -49.74
N THR A 161 9.49 -0.87 -49.02
CA THR A 161 8.44 -1.87 -48.84
C THR A 161 7.60 -2.08 -50.10
N LYS A 162 7.29 -1.02 -50.80
CA LYS A 162 6.58 -1.06 -52.09
C LYS A 162 7.39 -1.79 -53.13
N ASP A 163 8.69 -1.44 -53.32
CA ASP A 163 9.61 -2.10 -54.27
C ASP A 163 9.73 -3.60 -53.99
N TRP A 164 9.81 -3.96 -52.69
CA TRP A 164 9.83 -5.37 -52.29
C TRP A 164 8.51 -6.09 -52.61
N LEU A 165 7.36 -5.48 -52.41
CA LEU A 165 6.08 -6.06 -52.78
C LEU A 165 5.92 -6.21 -54.31
N GLU A 166 6.43 -5.25 -55.11
CA GLU A 166 6.41 -5.31 -56.56
C GLU A 166 7.37 -6.33 -57.16
N SER A 167 8.48 -6.65 -56.48
CA SER A 167 9.51 -7.55 -56.94
C SER A 167 9.03 -8.98 -57.18
N ASP A 168 8.03 -9.46 -56.45
CA ASP A 168 7.40 -10.77 -56.68
C ASP A 168 5.91 -10.72 -56.31
N PRO A 169 5.02 -11.16 -57.22
CA PRO A 169 3.57 -11.26 -56.94
C PRO A 169 3.20 -12.13 -55.73
N LYS A 170 4.10 -13.03 -55.30
CA LYS A 170 3.91 -13.88 -54.10
C LYS A 170 4.22 -13.16 -52.81
N ASN A 171 4.95 -12.05 -52.85
CA ASN A 171 5.27 -11.28 -51.69
C ASN A 171 3.99 -10.66 -51.09
N LYS A 172 3.73 -10.94 -49.81
CA LYS A 172 2.61 -10.39 -49.05
C LYS A 172 3.11 -9.67 -47.80
N LEU A 173 2.48 -8.55 -47.51
CA LEU A 173 2.69 -7.87 -46.22
C LEU A 173 1.88 -8.61 -45.13
N LEU A 174 2.54 -9.06 -44.08
CA LEU A 174 1.87 -9.54 -42.88
C LEU A 174 1.55 -8.38 -41.95
N PHE A 175 0.28 -8.19 -41.63
CA PHE A 175 -0.16 -7.14 -40.70
C PHE A 175 -0.82 -7.77 -39.49
N VAL A 176 -0.20 -7.61 -38.33
CA VAL A 176 -0.67 -8.16 -37.05
C VAL A 176 -1.27 -7.02 -36.23
N ILE A 177 -2.50 -7.19 -35.78
CA ILE A 177 -3.19 -6.26 -34.88
C ILE A 177 -3.43 -6.98 -33.57
N ASP A 178 -2.67 -6.62 -32.56
CA ASP A 178 -2.81 -7.19 -31.22
C ASP A 178 -3.88 -6.46 -30.40
N GLU A 179 -4.55 -7.20 -29.51
CA GLU A 179 -5.67 -6.69 -28.70
C GLU A 179 -6.73 -5.98 -29.55
N ALA A 180 -7.15 -6.59 -30.66
CA ALA A 180 -8.06 -6.00 -31.63
C ALA A 180 -9.38 -5.49 -31.04
N HIS A 181 -9.81 -6.03 -29.90
CA HIS A 181 -10.98 -5.59 -29.17
C HIS A 181 -10.89 -4.14 -28.64
N MET A 182 -9.70 -3.58 -28.54
CA MET A 182 -9.47 -2.18 -28.15
C MET A 182 -9.95 -1.19 -29.24
N TYR A 183 -10.04 -1.63 -30.49
CA TYR A 183 -10.39 -0.81 -31.65
C TYR A 183 -11.89 -0.92 -31.98
N ARG A 184 -12.75 -0.40 -31.09
CA ARG A 184 -14.20 -0.39 -31.26
C ARG A 184 -14.75 1.04 -31.39
N GLY A 185 -15.92 1.19 -31.99
CA GLY A 185 -16.57 2.47 -32.15
C GLY A 185 -15.77 3.43 -33.04
N SER A 186 -15.61 4.69 -32.60
CA SER A 186 -14.89 5.72 -33.38
C SER A 186 -13.41 5.33 -33.60
N SER A 187 -12.72 4.79 -32.59
CA SER A 187 -11.32 4.38 -32.73
C SER A 187 -11.14 3.22 -33.72
N GLY A 188 -12.11 2.30 -33.77
CA GLY A 188 -12.12 1.26 -34.81
C GLY A 188 -12.26 1.81 -36.22
N GLY A 189 -13.13 2.80 -36.40
CA GLY A 189 -13.26 3.50 -37.66
C GLY A 189 -11.98 4.22 -38.11
N GLU A 190 -11.29 4.88 -37.17
CA GLU A 190 -10.00 5.54 -37.42
C GLU A 190 -8.92 4.53 -37.87
N VAL A 191 -8.82 3.39 -37.20
CA VAL A 191 -7.88 2.32 -37.54
C VAL A 191 -8.20 1.72 -38.93
N ALA A 192 -9.49 1.49 -39.22
CA ALA A 192 -9.91 1.00 -40.51
C ALA A 192 -9.54 1.99 -41.67
N LEU A 193 -9.65 3.29 -41.42
CA LEU A 193 -9.22 4.31 -42.35
C LEU A 193 -7.69 4.39 -42.51
N LEU A 194 -6.98 4.21 -41.39
CA LEU A 194 -5.49 4.14 -41.39
C LEU A 194 -4.98 2.97 -42.24
N ILE A 195 -5.60 1.79 -42.13
CA ILE A 195 -5.27 0.61 -42.94
C ILE A 195 -5.48 0.91 -44.42
N ARG A 196 -6.60 1.55 -44.79
CA ARG A 196 -6.87 1.93 -46.17
C ARG A 196 -5.85 2.96 -46.68
N ARG A 197 -5.44 3.90 -45.84
CA ARG A 197 -4.35 4.86 -46.19
C ARG A 197 -3.02 4.15 -46.41
N LEU A 198 -2.71 3.10 -45.60
CA LEU A 198 -1.52 2.27 -45.77
C LEU A 198 -1.54 1.57 -47.14
N PHE A 199 -2.70 0.98 -47.55
CA PHE A 199 -2.83 0.36 -48.88
C PHE A 199 -2.60 1.36 -50.00
N HIS A 200 -3.20 2.54 -49.88
CA HIS A 200 -3.00 3.62 -50.85
C HIS A 200 -1.53 4.08 -50.92
N LYS A 201 -0.86 4.20 -49.75
CA LYS A 201 0.56 4.61 -49.67
C LYS A 201 1.50 3.61 -50.34
N LEU A 202 1.23 2.29 -50.17
CA LEU A 202 1.98 1.22 -50.77
C LEU A 202 1.51 0.86 -52.20
N GLU A 203 0.43 1.46 -52.65
CA GLU A 203 -0.21 1.17 -53.98
C GLU A 203 -0.56 -0.31 -54.15
N ILE A 204 -1.10 -0.94 -53.11
CA ILE A 204 -1.46 -2.36 -53.09
C ILE A 204 -2.96 -2.57 -52.83
N THR A 205 -3.45 -3.72 -53.27
CA THR A 205 -4.81 -4.22 -53.00
C THR A 205 -4.85 -5.11 -51.77
N ARG A 206 -6.04 -5.39 -51.27
CA ARG A 206 -6.24 -6.16 -49.99
C ARG A 206 -5.66 -7.55 -50.04
N ASP A 207 -5.66 -8.22 -51.20
CA ASP A 207 -5.13 -9.57 -51.44
C ASP A 207 -3.63 -9.68 -51.21
N ARG A 208 -2.91 -8.55 -51.29
CA ARG A 208 -1.47 -8.48 -51.03
C ARG A 208 -1.13 -8.38 -49.54
N VAL A 209 -2.13 -8.34 -48.66
CA VAL A 209 -1.95 -8.22 -47.21
C VAL A 209 -2.61 -9.38 -46.47
N GLN A 210 -1.85 -10.09 -45.67
CA GLN A 210 -2.36 -11.08 -44.76
C GLN A 210 -2.53 -10.44 -43.35
N PHE A 211 -3.71 -10.60 -42.76
CA PHE A 211 -3.97 -10.09 -41.42
C PHE A 211 -4.00 -11.20 -40.38
N ILE A 212 -3.46 -10.90 -39.18
CA ILE A 212 -3.65 -11.66 -37.94
C ILE A 212 -4.22 -10.69 -36.90
N LEU A 213 -5.40 -11.02 -36.37
CA LEU A 213 -6.04 -10.26 -35.31
C LEU A 213 -6.01 -11.11 -34.03
N THR A 214 -5.45 -10.61 -32.95
CA THR A 214 -5.42 -11.30 -31.68
C THR A 214 -6.33 -10.59 -30.66
N THR A 215 -7.00 -11.34 -29.80
CA THR A 215 -7.85 -10.79 -28.76
C THR A 215 -8.08 -11.80 -27.64
N ALA A 216 -8.17 -11.32 -26.39
CA ALA A 216 -8.47 -12.15 -25.22
C ALA A 216 -9.93 -12.01 -24.75
N SER A 217 -10.72 -11.06 -25.29
CA SER A 217 -11.99 -10.66 -24.68
C SER A 217 -13.14 -10.46 -25.67
N MET A 218 -13.07 -11.03 -26.85
CA MET A 218 -14.24 -11.05 -27.74
C MET A 218 -15.15 -12.22 -27.41
N PRO A 219 -16.50 -12.04 -27.41
CA PRO A 219 -17.44 -13.11 -27.14
C PRO A 219 -17.36 -14.18 -28.23
N ASP A 220 -17.41 -15.46 -27.82
CA ASP A 220 -17.35 -16.64 -28.69
C ASP A 220 -18.37 -17.71 -28.31
N ALA A 221 -19.30 -17.38 -27.40
CA ALA A 221 -20.23 -18.35 -26.84
C ALA A 221 -21.32 -18.81 -27.80
N SER A 222 -21.66 -17.99 -28.81
CA SER A 222 -22.73 -18.30 -29.76
C SER A 222 -22.27 -18.14 -31.20
N GLU A 223 -22.96 -18.74 -32.15
CA GLU A 223 -22.72 -18.55 -33.59
C GLU A 223 -23.00 -17.09 -34.04
N GLU A 224 -23.87 -16.37 -33.32
CA GLU A 224 -24.12 -14.97 -33.56
C GLU A 224 -22.91 -14.11 -33.13
N ASP A 225 -22.28 -14.45 -32.00
CA ASP A 225 -21.07 -13.79 -31.53
C ASP A 225 -19.93 -13.99 -32.54
N LYS A 226 -19.71 -15.20 -33.01
CA LYS A 226 -18.68 -15.50 -34.03
C LYS A 226 -18.92 -14.69 -35.32
N LYS A 227 -20.17 -14.61 -35.79
CA LYS A 227 -20.54 -13.80 -36.96
C LYS A 227 -20.26 -12.32 -36.74
N ALA A 228 -20.53 -11.80 -35.53
CA ALA A 228 -20.23 -10.43 -35.19
C ALA A 228 -18.72 -10.14 -35.17
N VAL A 229 -17.93 -11.06 -34.63
CA VAL A 229 -16.46 -10.97 -34.66
C VAL A 229 -15.91 -11.02 -36.07
N MET A 230 -16.43 -11.91 -36.94
CA MET A 230 -16.04 -12.00 -38.34
C MET A 230 -16.40 -10.73 -39.12
N LYS A 231 -17.57 -10.19 -38.87
CA LYS A 231 -17.99 -8.89 -39.45
C LYS A 231 -17.03 -7.75 -39.05
N PHE A 232 -16.71 -7.70 -37.77
CA PHE A 232 -15.73 -6.71 -37.24
C PHE A 232 -14.37 -6.84 -37.93
N ALA A 233 -13.85 -8.08 -38.06
CA ALA A 233 -12.59 -8.34 -38.75
C ALA A 233 -12.62 -7.91 -40.22
N THR A 234 -13.71 -8.18 -40.90
CA THR A 234 -13.94 -7.81 -42.31
C THR A 234 -13.94 -6.29 -42.48
N GLU A 235 -14.70 -5.59 -41.66
CA GLU A 235 -14.82 -4.11 -41.71
C GLU A 235 -13.50 -3.40 -41.36
N LEU A 236 -12.81 -3.89 -40.31
CA LEU A 236 -11.53 -3.34 -39.83
C LEU A 236 -10.44 -3.47 -40.92
N THR A 237 -10.33 -4.64 -41.53
CA THR A 237 -9.23 -4.97 -42.47
C THR A 237 -9.53 -4.66 -43.93
N ALA A 238 -10.66 -4.03 -44.22
CA ALA A 238 -11.13 -3.79 -45.60
C ALA A 238 -11.24 -5.08 -46.46
N ALA A 239 -11.61 -6.19 -45.84
CA ALA A 239 -11.86 -7.44 -46.56
C ALA A 239 -13.18 -7.36 -47.37
N ASP A 240 -13.20 -8.04 -48.51
CA ASP A 240 -14.42 -8.27 -49.29
C ASP A 240 -14.91 -9.71 -49.10
N THR A 241 -15.97 -10.06 -49.84
CA THR A 241 -16.60 -11.39 -49.71
C THR A 241 -15.74 -12.54 -50.26
N SER A 242 -14.61 -12.25 -50.91
CA SER A 242 -13.64 -13.26 -51.43
C SER A 242 -12.58 -13.67 -50.41
N ILE A 243 -12.55 -12.99 -49.27
CA ILE A 243 -11.52 -13.22 -48.21
C ILE A 243 -12.18 -13.90 -47.01
N ASP A 244 -11.71 -15.09 -46.69
CA ASP A 244 -12.14 -15.85 -45.53
C ASP A 244 -11.22 -15.60 -44.34
N PHE A 245 -11.79 -15.59 -43.14
CA PHE A 245 -11.10 -15.56 -41.88
C PHE A 245 -11.19 -16.93 -41.19
N TYR A 246 -10.05 -17.44 -40.74
CA TYR A 246 -10.01 -18.57 -39.83
C TYR A 246 -10.18 -18.09 -38.39
N TYR A 247 -11.22 -18.60 -37.72
CA TYR A 247 -11.47 -18.28 -36.32
C TYR A 247 -10.82 -19.37 -35.44
N LEU A 248 -9.78 -19.00 -34.71
CA LEU A 248 -9.04 -19.91 -33.85
C LEU A 248 -9.33 -19.56 -32.37
N THR A 249 -9.82 -20.55 -31.64
CA THR A 249 -10.02 -20.49 -30.19
C THR A 249 -9.22 -21.57 -29.50
N GLY A 250 -8.82 -21.29 -28.25
CA GLY A 250 -8.21 -22.32 -27.41
C GLY A 250 -9.25 -23.35 -26.97
N GLU A 251 -8.91 -24.62 -26.99
CA GLU A 251 -9.67 -25.68 -26.37
C GLU A 251 -9.32 -25.76 -24.88
N ARG A 252 -10.34 -25.94 -24.04
CA ARG A 252 -10.12 -26.22 -22.61
C ARG A 252 -9.96 -27.73 -22.45
N GLU A 253 -8.89 -28.18 -21.84
CA GLU A 253 -8.71 -29.57 -21.46
C GLU A 253 -9.86 -30.02 -20.54
N ASP A 254 -10.51 -31.10 -20.90
CA ASP A 254 -11.62 -31.64 -20.16
C ASP A 254 -11.11 -32.65 -19.13
N ILE A 255 -10.82 -32.18 -17.92
CA ILE A 255 -10.45 -33.05 -16.80
C ILE A 255 -11.73 -33.72 -16.31
N LYS A 256 -11.96 -34.95 -16.74
CA LYS A 256 -13.07 -35.78 -16.27
C LYS A 256 -12.67 -36.46 -14.95
N GLY A 257 -13.26 -36.04 -13.84
CA GLY A 257 -13.08 -36.69 -12.55
C GLY A 257 -13.64 -38.13 -12.59
N CYS A 258 -12.87 -39.07 -12.09
CA CYS A 258 -13.28 -40.45 -11.88
C CYS A 258 -13.23 -40.71 -10.37
N GLN A 259 -14.36 -40.67 -9.70
CA GLN A 259 -14.44 -40.92 -8.25
C GLN A 259 -14.29 -42.43 -7.98
N LYS A 260 -13.06 -42.88 -7.71
CA LYS A 260 -12.79 -44.28 -7.35
C LYS A 260 -12.67 -44.45 -5.84
N TYR A 261 -12.17 -43.49 -5.13
CA TYR A 261 -11.86 -43.52 -3.72
C TYR A 261 -12.56 -42.39 -2.97
N ASP A 262 -12.78 -42.57 -1.69
CA ASP A 262 -13.28 -41.53 -0.79
C ASP A 262 -12.26 -41.26 0.31
N ILE A 263 -12.26 -40.03 0.84
CA ILE A 263 -11.43 -39.64 1.97
C ILE A 263 -12.35 -39.13 3.08
N SER A 264 -12.16 -39.64 4.28
CA SER A 264 -12.99 -39.26 5.42
C SER A 264 -12.82 -37.75 5.76
N PHE A 265 -13.90 -37.16 6.23
CA PHE A 265 -13.94 -35.78 6.65
C PHE A 265 -12.86 -35.43 7.70
N GLU A 266 -12.66 -36.36 8.66
CA GLU A 266 -11.74 -36.22 9.78
C GLU A 266 -10.28 -36.05 9.32
N LYS A 267 -9.88 -36.63 8.19
CA LYS A 267 -8.55 -36.48 7.60
C LYS A 267 -8.29 -35.02 7.19
N PHE A 268 -9.29 -34.36 6.59
CA PHE A 268 -9.19 -32.96 6.21
C PHE A 268 -9.29 -32.01 7.42
N GLU A 269 -10.18 -32.31 8.39
CA GLU A 269 -10.31 -31.54 9.63
C GLU A 269 -9.00 -31.56 10.45
N SER A 270 -8.31 -32.72 10.48
CA SER A 270 -7.07 -32.88 11.23
C SER A 270 -5.81 -32.41 10.51
N SER A 271 -5.88 -32.08 9.21
CA SER A 271 -4.72 -31.63 8.44
C SER A 271 -4.17 -30.29 8.95
N ASN A 272 -2.86 -30.20 9.08
CA ASN A 272 -2.20 -28.98 9.56
C ASN A 272 -1.75 -28.12 8.37
N VAL A 273 -2.59 -27.14 8.01
CA VAL A 273 -2.32 -26.20 6.90
C VAL A 273 -0.99 -25.47 7.07
N GLN A 274 -0.61 -25.08 8.29
CA GLN A 274 0.64 -24.37 8.54
C GLN A 274 1.87 -25.23 8.24
N LYS A 275 1.84 -26.54 8.51
CA LYS A 275 2.90 -27.46 8.12
C LYS A 275 2.97 -27.72 6.62
N ILE A 276 1.79 -27.78 5.93
CA ILE A 276 1.74 -27.91 4.47
C ILE A 276 2.35 -26.67 3.80
N GLU A 277 2.16 -25.49 4.37
CA GLU A 277 2.74 -24.23 3.90
C GLU A 277 4.15 -23.96 4.46
N GLY A 278 4.63 -24.77 5.40
CA GLY A 278 5.93 -24.67 6.04
C GLY A 278 7.10 -25.06 5.14
N ASN A 279 8.23 -25.42 5.78
CA ASN A 279 9.43 -25.87 5.06
C ASN A 279 9.23 -27.26 4.40
N GLU A 280 10.19 -27.67 3.57
CA GLU A 280 10.09 -28.91 2.80
C GLU A 280 9.95 -30.16 3.66
N GLU A 281 10.63 -30.22 4.82
CA GLU A 281 10.55 -31.35 5.76
C GLU A 281 9.18 -31.43 6.42
N GLU A 282 8.67 -30.30 6.92
CA GLU A 282 7.35 -30.25 7.56
C GLU A 282 6.25 -30.59 6.56
N ARG A 283 6.35 -30.10 5.34
CA ARG A 283 5.41 -30.37 4.24
C ARG A 283 5.40 -31.85 3.85
N LEU A 284 6.57 -32.45 3.69
CA LEU A 284 6.67 -33.86 3.37
C LEU A 284 6.12 -34.74 4.50
N GLN A 285 6.40 -34.38 5.74
CA GLN A 285 5.84 -35.08 6.90
C GLN A 285 4.32 -35.00 6.90
N GLU A 286 3.75 -33.81 6.75
CA GLU A 286 2.29 -33.63 6.79
C GLU A 286 1.57 -34.34 5.61
N LEU A 287 2.14 -34.30 4.40
CA LEU A 287 1.60 -35.05 3.25
C LEU A 287 1.66 -36.56 3.50
N ASN A 288 2.72 -37.08 4.10
CA ASN A 288 2.81 -38.48 4.48
C ASN A 288 1.77 -38.87 5.57
N GLU A 289 1.56 -38.01 6.57
CA GLU A 289 0.54 -38.21 7.61
C GLU A 289 -0.87 -38.17 7.04
N PHE A 290 -1.14 -37.24 6.11
CA PHE A 290 -2.44 -37.14 5.45
C PHE A 290 -2.76 -38.38 4.61
N TRP A 291 -1.86 -38.80 3.70
CA TRP A 291 -2.08 -39.89 2.77
C TRP A 291 -1.97 -41.30 3.40
N ASN A 292 -1.37 -41.40 4.58
CA ASN A 292 -1.21 -42.69 5.24
C ASN A 292 -2.56 -43.33 5.56
N GLY A 293 -2.74 -44.58 5.10
CA GLY A 293 -3.96 -45.39 5.32
C GLY A 293 -5.16 -44.99 4.46
N ILE A 294 -4.97 -44.18 3.41
CA ILE A 294 -5.99 -43.88 2.41
C ILE A 294 -5.89 -44.93 1.29
N ASP A 295 -7.01 -45.49 0.91
CA ASP A 295 -7.09 -46.53 -0.14
C ASP A 295 -6.56 -45.99 -1.48
N GLY A 296 -5.64 -46.74 -2.09
CA GLY A 296 -5.04 -46.38 -3.37
C GLY A 296 -3.83 -45.40 -3.24
N ALA A 297 -3.54 -44.89 -2.06
CA ALA A 297 -2.38 -44.02 -1.81
C ALA A 297 -1.15 -44.85 -1.39
N PRO A 298 0.08 -44.37 -1.70
CA PRO A 298 1.33 -44.93 -1.18
C PRO A 298 1.40 -44.86 0.35
N GLU A 299 1.99 -45.84 0.98
CA GLU A 299 2.21 -45.82 2.46
C GLU A 299 3.10 -44.66 2.90
N LYS A 300 4.06 -44.29 2.06
CA LYS A 300 4.98 -43.17 2.30
C LYS A 300 5.63 -42.66 1.01
N PHE A 301 5.75 -41.34 0.88
CA PHE A 301 6.55 -40.70 -0.18
C PHE A 301 8.01 -40.52 0.27
N SER A 302 8.94 -40.74 -0.65
CA SER A 302 10.38 -40.63 -0.36
C SER A 302 10.87 -39.19 -0.33
N ASN A 303 10.26 -38.32 -1.15
CA ASN A 303 10.54 -36.91 -1.28
C ASN A 303 9.28 -36.15 -1.76
N LEU A 304 9.37 -34.83 -1.81
CA LEU A 304 8.24 -33.98 -2.23
C LEU A 304 7.90 -34.14 -3.72
N ASP A 305 8.88 -34.32 -4.60
CA ASP A 305 8.63 -34.46 -6.02
C ASP A 305 7.81 -35.70 -6.33
N ASP A 306 8.13 -36.83 -5.66
CA ASP A 306 7.35 -38.06 -5.76
C ASP A 306 5.89 -37.83 -5.31
N ALA A 307 5.71 -37.11 -4.19
CA ALA A 307 4.38 -36.80 -3.67
C ALA A 307 3.60 -35.89 -4.64
N TYR A 308 4.23 -34.83 -5.16
CA TYR A 308 3.60 -33.89 -6.09
C TYR A 308 3.18 -34.56 -7.39
N PHE A 309 4.09 -35.38 -7.97
CA PHE A 309 3.81 -36.11 -9.21
C PHE A 309 2.73 -37.15 -9.04
N TRP A 310 2.77 -37.93 -7.95
CA TRP A 310 1.74 -38.91 -7.67
C TRP A 310 0.37 -38.24 -7.48
N MET A 311 0.31 -37.14 -6.75
CA MET A 311 -0.92 -36.36 -6.60
C MET A 311 -1.42 -35.81 -7.94
N TYR A 312 -0.53 -35.36 -8.83
CA TYR A 312 -0.91 -34.88 -10.14
C TYR A 312 -1.65 -35.95 -10.97
N GLU A 313 -1.16 -37.19 -10.94
CA GLU A 313 -1.73 -38.31 -11.69
C GLU A 313 -3.03 -38.87 -11.03
N HIS A 314 -3.13 -38.85 -9.71
CA HIS A 314 -4.18 -39.63 -8.99
C HIS A 314 -5.19 -38.78 -8.22
N LEU A 315 -4.95 -37.49 -7.96
CA LEU A 315 -5.81 -36.68 -7.09
C LEU A 315 -7.28 -36.63 -7.53
N ILE A 316 -7.52 -36.64 -8.84
CA ILE A 316 -8.87 -36.60 -9.43
C ILE A 316 -9.65 -37.89 -9.18
N GLU A 317 -9.01 -38.98 -8.76
CA GLU A 317 -9.65 -40.24 -8.42
C GLU A 317 -10.36 -40.21 -7.04
N TYR A 318 -10.03 -39.22 -6.21
CA TYR A 318 -10.58 -39.06 -4.87
C TYR A 318 -11.77 -38.08 -4.85
N ALA A 319 -12.90 -38.54 -4.29
CA ALA A 319 -14.19 -37.84 -4.34
C ALA A 319 -14.13 -36.35 -3.90
N PRO A 320 -13.52 -35.94 -2.75
CA PRO A 320 -13.51 -34.56 -2.35
C PRO A 320 -12.73 -33.65 -3.31
N PHE A 321 -11.58 -34.11 -3.84
CA PHE A 321 -10.79 -33.36 -4.81
C PHE A 321 -11.47 -33.30 -6.18
N SER A 322 -12.05 -34.41 -6.65
CA SER A 322 -12.83 -34.43 -7.88
C SER A 322 -14.04 -33.50 -7.81
N THR A 323 -14.71 -33.43 -6.66
CA THR A 323 -15.85 -32.53 -6.44
C THR A 323 -15.34 -31.06 -6.42
N LEU A 324 -14.24 -30.76 -5.77
CA LEU A 324 -13.61 -29.44 -5.77
C LEU A 324 -13.32 -28.96 -7.19
N ILE A 325 -12.62 -29.79 -7.98
CA ILE A 325 -12.23 -29.45 -9.36
C ILE A 325 -13.47 -29.24 -10.24
N SER A 326 -14.45 -30.13 -10.18
CA SER A 326 -15.66 -30.03 -11.00
C SER A 326 -16.54 -28.83 -10.62
N THR A 327 -16.64 -28.51 -9.34
CA THR A 327 -17.46 -27.40 -8.81
C THR A 327 -16.85 -26.02 -9.11
N CYS A 328 -15.54 -25.88 -9.01
CA CYS A 328 -14.84 -24.61 -9.27
C CYS A 328 -14.59 -24.36 -10.76
N ARG A 329 -14.89 -25.30 -11.63
CA ARG A 329 -14.61 -25.21 -13.06
C ARG A 329 -15.61 -24.32 -13.78
N GLY A 330 -15.10 -23.25 -14.40
CA GLY A 330 -15.88 -22.38 -15.29
C GLY A 330 -16.78 -21.36 -14.61
N ALA A 331 -16.98 -21.44 -13.28
CA ALA A 331 -17.75 -20.48 -12.51
C ALA A 331 -17.07 -20.13 -11.18
N ALA A 332 -17.23 -18.90 -10.72
CA ALA A 332 -16.86 -18.55 -9.35
C ALA A 332 -17.95 -19.07 -8.40
N ILE A 333 -17.53 -19.77 -7.34
CA ILE A 333 -18.39 -20.28 -6.29
C ILE A 333 -18.05 -19.62 -4.97
N SER A 334 -19.03 -19.35 -4.12
CA SER A 334 -18.78 -18.84 -2.78
C SER A 334 -18.17 -19.93 -1.89
N LEU A 335 -17.29 -19.53 -0.96
CA LEU A 335 -16.68 -20.47 -0.03
C LEU A 335 -17.74 -21.23 0.79
N ASN A 336 -18.84 -20.57 1.17
CA ASN A 336 -19.95 -21.20 1.89
C ASN A 336 -20.66 -22.28 1.05
N GLU A 337 -20.90 -22.03 -0.23
CA GLU A 337 -21.50 -23.04 -1.14
C GLU A 337 -20.52 -24.19 -1.38
N LEU A 338 -19.23 -23.91 -1.51
CA LEU A 338 -18.20 -24.94 -1.67
C LEU A 338 -18.15 -25.85 -0.47
N VAL A 339 -18.18 -25.30 0.76
CA VAL A 339 -18.23 -26.06 2.01
C VAL A 339 -19.45 -26.97 2.05
N GLN A 340 -20.64 -26.47 1.70
CA GLN A 340 -21.88 -27.26 1.68
C GLN A 340 -21.89 -28.35 0.59
N THR A 341 -21.21 -28.08 -0.54
CA THR A 341 -21.17 -29.03 -1.66
C THR A 341 -20.23 -30.21 -1.37
N ILE A 342 -19.04 -29.91 -0.77
CA ILE A 342 -18.01 -30.94 -0.52
C ILE A 342 -18.31 -31.72 0.77
N PHE A 343 -18.71 -31.03 1.85
CA PHE A 343 -18.94 -31.61 3.16
C PHE A 343 -20.37 -31.28 3.68
N PRO A 344 -21.42 -31.84 3.05
CA PRO A 344 -22.80 -31.62 3.49
C PRO A 344 -23.02 -32.18 4.89
N ASN A 345 -23.86 -31.51 5.69
CA ASN A 345 -24.29 -31.95 7.03
C ASN A 345 -23.22 -31.96 8.12
N GLN A 346 -22.07 -31.31 7.91
CA GLN A 346 -21.04 -31.12 8.94
C GLN A 346 -21.22 -29.77 9.66
N ASP A 347 -20.62 -29.66 10.86
CA ASP A 347 -20.54 -28.37 11.55
C ASP A 347 -19.82 -27.34 10.69
N LYS A 348 -20.34 -26.10 10.68
CA LYS A 348 -19.87 -25.06 9.75
C LYS A 348 -18.40 -24.69 9.96
N GLU A 349 -17.93 -24.60 11.20
CA GLU A 349 -16.54 -24.20 11.49
C GLU A 349 -15.58 -25.33 11.14
N LYS A 350 -15.94 -26.57 11.50
CA LYS A 350 -15.15 -27.77 11.17
C LYS A 350 -15.12 -28.03 9.66
N ALA A 351 -16.24 -27.85 8.99
CA ALA A 351 -16.28 -27.98 7.52
C ALA A 351 -15.46 -26.93 6.80
N LEU A 352 -15.41 -25.70 7.33
CA LEU A 352 -14.54 -24.64 6.81
C LEU A 352 -13.06 -25.00 7.01
N GLN A 353 -12.69 -25.55 8.16
CA GLN A 353 -11.33 -26.03 8.44
C GLN A 353 -10.95 -27.19 7.48
N ALA A 354 -11.85 -28.15 7.27
CA ALA A 354 -11.64 -29.26 6.33
C ALA A 354 -11.46 -28.79 4.88
N VAL A 355 -12.25 -27.81 4.43
CA VAL A 355 -12.05 -27.17 3.11
C VAL A 355 -10.71 -26.41 3.06
N GLY A 356 -10.28 -25.80 4.16
CA GLY A 356 -8.94 -25.21 4.26
C GLY A 356 -7.83 -26.24 4.00
N GLY A 357 -7.89 -27.40 4.63
CA GLY A 357 -6.97 -28.52 4.38
C GLY A 357 -7.00 -29.00 2.93
N LEU A 358 -8.21 -29.15 2.37
CA LEU A 358 -8.39 -29.54 0.97
C LEU A 358 -7.75 -28.52 0.00
N LEU A 359 -7.96 -27.24 0.24
CA LEU A 359 -7.39 -26.15 -0.58
C LEU A 359 -5.88 -25.98 -0.39
N ALA A 360 -5.30 -26.42 0.73
CA ALA A 360 -3.85 -26.43 0.95
C ALA A 360 -3.18 -27.62 0.24
N ILE A 361 -3.82 -28.78 0.19
CA ILE A 361 -3.29 -30.01 -0.42
C ILE A 361 -3.44 -30.02 -1.94
N ALA A 362 -4.61 -29.65 -2.48
CA ALA A 362 -4.91 -29.71 -3.91
C ALA A 362 -3.88 -28.98 -4.79
N PRO A 363 -3.40 -27.78 -4.45
CA PRO A 363 -2.40 -27.08 -5.24
C PRO A 363 -0.99 -27.70 -5.21
N GLN A 364 -0.72 -28.68 -4.35
CA GLN A 364 0.57 -29.39 -4.31
C GLN A 364 0.71 -30.41 -5.44
N ALA A 365 -0.37 -30.76 -6.11
CA ALA A 365 -0.37 -31.68 -7.27
C ALA A 365 0.30 -31.01 -8.48
N LYS A 366 1.55 -31.42 -8.81
CA LYS A 366 2.37 -30.82 -9.87
C LYS A 366 3.01 -31.93 -10.71
N ASN A 367 3.12 -31.68 -12.02
CA ASN A 367 3.87 -32.57 -12.92
C ASN A 367 5.38 -32.26 -12.92
N ASP A 368 6.14 -33.04 -13.69
CA ASP A 368 7.58 -32.88 -13.90
C ASP A 368 8.02 -31.50 -14.44
N LYS A 369 7.11 -30.77 -15.07
CA LYS A 369 7.33 -29.41 -15.57
C LYS A 369 6.89 -28.33 -14.58
N GLY A 370 6.44 -28.71 -13.38
CA GLY A 370 5.90 -27.80 -12.37
C GLY A 370 4.50 -27.28 -12.66
N THR A 371 3.78 -27.85 -13.63
CA THR A 371 2.39 -27.48 -13.93
C THR A 371 1.48 -27.99 -12.82
N VAL A 372 0.69 -27.10 -12.21
CA VAL A 372 -0.25 -27.44 -11.14
C VAL A 372 -1.53 -28.00 -11.73
N LEU A 373 -2.06 -29.11 -11.14
CA LEU A 373 -3.33 -29.72 -11.56
C LEU A 373 -4.52 -28.82 -11.26
N PHE A 374 -4.50 -28.15 -10.08
CA PHE A 374 -5.57 -27.30 -9.59
C PHE A 374 -5.05 -25.89 -9.26
N PRO A 375 -4.82 -25.03 -10.25
CA PRO A 375 -4.48 -23.64 -9.98
C PRO A 375 -5.72 -22.88 -9.51
N ALA A 376 -5.76 -22.56 -8.23
CA ALA A 376 -6.90 -21.87 -7.61
C ALA A 376 -6.73 -20.35 -7.63
N ARG A 377 -7.83 -19.63 -7.82
CA ARG A 377 -7.87 -18.17 -7.74
C ARG A 377 -8.96 -17.75 -6.76
N MET A 378 -8.54 -17.11 -5.66
CA MET A 378 -9.46 -16.66 -4.61
C MET A 378 -9.80 -15.18 -4.80
N HIS A 379 -11.08 -14.87 -4.94
CA HIS A 379 -11.59 -13.50 -5.04
C HIS A 379 -12.17 -13.07 -3.70
N MET A 380 -11.53 -12.10 -3.05
CA MET A 380 -11.94 -11.51 -1.78
C MET A 380 -12.53 -10.13 -2.03
N LEU A 381 -13.82 -9.96 -1.72
CA LEU A 381 -14.52 -8.70 -1.87
C LEU A 381 -14.70 -8.07 -0.48
N PHE A 382 -14.02 -6.96 -0.25
CA PHE A 382 -14.15 -6.20 0.99
C PHE A 382 -15.08 -5.02 0.79
N LYS A 383 -16.21 -5.02 1.50
CA LYS A 383 -17.17 -3.91 1.50
C LYS A 383 -16.85 -2.97 2.66
N GLY A 384 -16.52 -1.72 2.35
CA GLY A 384 -16.33 -0.67 3.34
C GLY A 384 -17.62 -0.32 4.07
N ILE A 385 -17.49 0.20 5.30
CA ILE A 385 -18.61 0.67 6.11
C ILE A 385 -18.74 2.18 5.90
N LYS A 386 -19.94 2.68 5.57
CA LYS A 386 -20.20 4.12 5.41
C LYS A 386 -20.24 4.87 6.74
N GLY A 387 -20.55 4.17 7.81
CA GLY A 387 -20.66 4.64 9.17
C GLY A 387 -21.40 3.62 10.02
N ILE A 388 -21.42 3.84 11.32
CA ILE A 388 -22.28 3.10 12.26
C ILE A 388 -23.42 4.02 12.66
N TYR A 389 -24.61 3.50 12.63
CA TYR A 389 -25.84 4.21 12.98
C TYR A 389 -26.49 3.52 14.16
N ALA A 390 -27.06 4.27 15.08
CA ALA A 390 -27.76 3.68 16.23
C ALA A 390 -29.13 4.29 16.45
N CYS A 391 -30.06 3.43 16.83
CA CYS A 391 -31.38 3.82 17.28
C CYS A 391 -31.29 4.69 18.55
N ALA A 392 -32.02 5.79 18.56
CA ALA A 392 -32.01 6.72 19.68
C ALA A 392 -32.74 6.20 20.95
N ASN A 393 -33.45 5.09 20.86
CA ASN A 393 -34.17 4.50 21.98
C ASN A 393 -33.29 3.52 22.77
N PRO A 394 -32.84 3.85 23.99
CA PRO A 394 -32.04 2.95 24.81
C PRO A 394 -32.80 1.68 25.25
N ASN A 395 -34.12 1.73 25.25
CA ASN A 395 -35.02 0.61 25.62
C ASN A 395 -35.58 -0.10 24.39
N CYS A 396 -34.90 -0.08 23.27
CA CYS A 396 -35.24 -0.87 22.07
C CYS A 396 -35.17 -2.37 22.38
N THR A 397 -36.04 -3.19 21.76
CA THR A 397 -36.00 -4.64 21.92
C THR A 397 -34.67 -5.28 21.47
N HIS A 398 -33.90 -4.58 20.63
CA HIS A 398 -32.57 -4.96 20.18
C HIS A 398 -31.54 -3.93 20.67
N SER A 399 -31.66 -3.49 21.91
CA SER A 399 -30.76 -2.54 22.54
C SER A 399 -29.44 -3.22 22.95
N HIS A 400 -28.39 -2.42 22.95
CA HIS A 400 -27.06 -2.82 23.41
C HIS A 400 -26.76 -2.05 24.70
N HIS A 401 -26.52 -2.78 25.76
CA HIS A 401 -26.20 -2.24 27.10
C HIS A 401 -24.79 -2.68 27.48
N ASP A 402 -24.00 -1.76 27.93
CA ASP A 402 -22.77 -1.94 28.65
C ASP A 402 -22.94 -1.37 30.06
N ASP A 403 -22.06 -1.69 31.01
CA ASP A 403 -22.14 -1.28 32.41
C ASP A 403 -22.35 0.22 32.60
N ALA A 404 -21.94 1.02 31.61
CA ALA A 404 -21.99 2.50 31.71
C ALA A 404 -22.80 3.18 30.60
N LEU A 405 -23.20 2.49 29.53
CA LEU A 405 -23.79 3.11 28.33
C LEU A 405 -24.87 2.24 27.70
N SER A 406 -26.00 2.86 27.33
CA SER A 406 -27.09 2.19 26.63
C SER A 406 -27.32 2.80 25.25
N LEU A 407 -27.32 1.95 24.21
CA LEU A 407 -27.68 2.29 22.83
C LEU A 407 -28.89 1.46 22.41
N GLY A 408 -29.70 1.98 21.48
CA GLY A 408 -30.67 1.17 20.76
C GLY A 408 -29.98 0.25 19.75
N ASP A 409 -30.76 -0.35 18.85
CA ASP A 409 -30.24 -1.23 17.77
C ASP A 409 -29.18 -0.51 16.90
N ILE A 410 -28.16 -1.25 16.46
CA ILE A 410 -27.01 -0.74 15.72
C ILE A 410 -27.05 -1.21 14.25
N PHE A 411 -26.81 -0.30 13.32
CA PHE A 411 -26.84 -0.54 11.88
C PHE A 411 -25.52 -0.15 11.22
N LEU A 412 -25.03 -1.02 10.33
CA LEU A 412 -23.79 -0.81 9.56
C LEU A 412 -24.01 -0.15 8.19
N SER A 413 -25.25 0.21 7.87
CA SER A 413 -25.62 0.83 6.59
C SER A 413 -26.37 2.13 6.80
N ASP A 414 -26.12 3.09 5.90
CA ASP A 414 -26.92 4.30 5.79
C ASP A 414 -28.33 4.02 5.22
N GLY A 415 -29.20 5.00 5.28
CA GLY A 415 -30.55 4.96 4.68
C GLY A 415 -31.66 4.51 5.63
N LYS A 416 -31.35 4.03 6.83
CA LYS A 416 -32.36 3.78 7.85
C LYS A 416 -32.57 5.06 8.70
N LEU A 417 -33.67 5.74 8.50
CA LEU A 417 -34.06 6.92 9.28
C LEU A 417 -34.76 6.54 10.56
N THR A 418 -35.42 5.38 10.59
CA THR A 418 -36.19 4.84 11.71
C THR A 418 -35.81 3.38 11.97
N CYS A 419 -35.82 3.01 13.24
CA CYS A 419 -35.55 1.67 13.69
C CYS A 419 -36.71 0.73 13.27
N PRO A 420 -36.46 -0.42 12.62
CA PRO A 420 -37.49 -1.35 12.22
C PRO A 420 -38.21 -2.01 13.41
N HIS A 421 -37.57 -2.11 14.57
CA HIS A 421 -38.06 -2.80 15.74
C HIS A 421 -38.92 -1.91 16.64
N CYS A 422 -38.50 -0.67 16.89
CA CYS A 422 -39.20 0.22 17.81
C CYS A 422 -39.70 1.52 17.18
N GLN A 423 -39.52 1.73 15.86
CA GLN A 423 -39.95 2.93 15.12
C GLN A 423 -39.35 4.25 15.65
N SER A 424 -38.26 4.19 16.39
CA SER A 424 -37.55 5.39 16.87
C SER A 424 -36.52 5.85 15.84
N VAL A 425 -36.15 7.14 15.90
CA VAL A 425 -35.18 7.74 14.98
C VAL A 425 -33.80 7.09 15.13
N VAL A 426 -33.05 7.03 14.02
CA VAL A 426 -31.72 6.45 13.95
C VAL A 426 -30.75 7.52 13.48
N TYR A 427 -29.62 7.71 14.16
CA TYR A 427 -28.60 8.69 13.80
C TYR A 427 -27.23 8.08 13.66
N GLU A 428 -26.36 8.71 12.85
CA GLU A 428 -24.96 8.32 12.69
C GLU A 428 -24.19 8.54 14.01
N LEU A 429 -23.39 7.54 14.39
CA LEU A 429 -22.50 7.61 15.54
C LEU A 429 -21.14 8.18 15.15
N TYR A 430 -20.65 9.08 15.98
CA TYR A 430 -19.30 9.59 15.98
C TYR A 430 -18.63 9.24 17.30
N ASN A 431 -17.32 9.12 17.30
CA ASN A 431 -16.55 8.86 18.52
C ASN A 431 -15.38 9.81 18.67
N ASP A 432 -15.02 10.06 19.91
CA ASP A 432 -13.72 10.61 20.26
C ASP A 432 -12.68 9.47 20.22
N ARG A 433 -11.71 9.56 19.32
CA ARG A 433 -10.68 8.52 19.13
C ARG A 433 -9.83 8.25 20.38
N ARG A 434 -9.76 9.18 21.33
CA ARG A 434 -8.95 9.05 22.53
C ARG A 434 -9.63 8.22 23.61
N CYS A 435 -10.87 8.57 23.94
CA CYS A 435 -11.59 7.97 25.06
C CYS A 435 -12.80 7.13 24.65
N GLY A 436 -13.13 7.03 23.37
CA GLY A 436 -14.27 6.26 22.90
C GLY A 436 -15.64 6.92 23.13
N ALA A 437 -15.71 8.14 23.69
CA ALA A 437 -16.97 8.82 23.93
C ALA A 437 -17.82 8.94 22.67
N LEU A 438 -19.13 8.61 22.76
CA LEU A 438 -20.03 8.53 21.61
C LEU A 438 -20.90 9.77 21.46
N PHE A 439 -21.16 10.11 20.20
CA PHE A 439 -21.99 11.24 19.81
C PHE A 439 -22.96 10.85 18.70
N TYR A 440 -24.20 11.35 18.76
CA TYR A 440 -25.07 11.38 17.61
C TYR A 440 -24.72 12.59 16.74
N LYS A 441 -24.53 12.36 15.44
CA LYS A 441 -24.39 13.41 14.45
C LYS A 441 -25.73 13.69 13.77
N GLY A 442 -26.06 14.96 13.62
CA GLY A 442 -27.20 15.42 12.87
C GLY A 442 -27.04 16.86 12.39
N TYR A 443 -28.08 17.42 11.84
CA TYR A 443 -28.09 18.76 11.30
C TYR A 443 -29.30 19.54 11.82
N ILE A 444 -29.15 20.82 12.13
CA ILE A 444 -30.22 21.74 12.49
C ILE A 444 -30.17 22.97 11.58
N LEU A 445 -31.28 23.65 11.39
CA LEU A 445 -31.32 24.92 10.66
C LEU A 445 -30.54 26.01 11.42
N GLU A 446 -29.77 26.84 10.73
CA GLU A 446 -28.98 27.92 11.35
C GLU A 446 -29.83 28.88 12.22
N ASP A 447 -31.04 29.16 11.79
CA ASP A 447 -31.98 30.03 12.52
C ASP A 447 -32.50 29.41 13.82
N ASP A 448 -32.49 28.07 13.92
CA ASP A 448 -32.92 27.35 15.14
C ASP A 448 -31.82 27.34 16.21
N THR A 449 -30.59 27.81 15.85
CA THR A 449 -29.50 27.94 16.83
C THR A 449 -29.74 29.01 17.89
N ASP A 450 -30.72 29.87 17.71
CA ASP A 450 -31.08 30.93 18.65
C ASP A 450 -31.89 30.47 19.90
N PHE A 451 -32.07 29.15 20.03
CA PHE A 451 -32.74 28.53 21.20
C PHE A 451 -34.15 29.01 21.50
N LYS A 452 -34.94 29.37 20.51
CA LYS A 452 -36.31 29.86 20.67
C LYS A 452 -37.35 28.75 20.93
N GLY A 453 -36.95 27.50 21.00
CA GLY A 453 -37.86 26.39 21.17
C GLY A 453 -37.31 25.04 20.82
N ASN A 454 -38.11 24.21 20.21
CA ASN A 454 -37.72 22.91 19.68
C ASN A 454 -37.14 23.05 18.28
N ALA A 455 -36.05 22.35 18.03
CA ALA A 455 -35.48 22.20 16.71
C ALA A 455 -35.65 20.75 16.21
N TYR A 456 -35.69 20.52 14.90
CA TYR A 456 -35.70 19.19 14.33
C TYR A 456 -34.25 18.77 14.03
N LEU A 457 -33.84 17.58 14.43
CA LEU A 457 -32.55 17.00 14.11
C LEU A 457 -32.62 16.23 12.78
N TRP A 458 -32.06 16.81 11.74
CA TRP A 458 -32.04 16.24 10.39
C TRP A 458 -30.89 15.24 10.25
N HIS A 459 -31.11 14.22 9.43
CA HIS A 459 -30.13 13.15 9.17
C HIS A 459 -29.08 13.57 8.14
N TYR A 460 -29.45 14.42 7.21
CA TYR A 460 -28.60 14.82 6.07
C TYR A 460 -28.43 16.33 6.00
N SER A 461 -27.25 16.76 5.50
CA SER A 461 -27.01 18.16 5.17
C SER A 461 -27.84 18.60 3.95
N GLY A 462 -28.21 19.85 3.90
CA GLY A 462 -28.93 20.40 2.74
C GLY A 462 -29.25 21.89 2.90
N GLN A 463 -29.99 22.41 1.95
CA GLN A 463 -30.65 23.74 2.02
C GLN A 463 -32.16 23.50 2.02
N MET A 464 -32.84 24.13 2.94
CA MET A 464 -34.30 24.14 2.98
C MET A 464 -34.81 25.59 2.95
N MET A 465 -35.49 25.96 1.86
CA MET A 465 -36.01 27.30 1.64
C MET A 465 -34.97 28.42 1.86
N ASP A 466 -33.79 28.32 1.20
CA ASP A 466 -32.63 29.23 1.34
C ASP A 466 -31.99 29.29 2.73
N ARG A 467 -32.37 28.40 3.66
CA ARG A 467 -31.75 28.25 4.97
C ARG A 467 -30.67 27.19 4.95
N ARG A 468 -29.52 27.52 5.51
CA ARG A 468 -28.42 26.58 5.67
C ARG A 468 -28.60 25.66 6.86
N MET A 469 -28.17 24.42 6.73
CA MET A 469 -28.11 23.47 7.85
C MET A 469 -26.71 23.45 8.45
N LYS A 470 -26.66 23.47 9.77
CA LYS A 470 -25.42 23.37 10.54
C LYS A 470 -25.30 21.98 11.13
N GLU A 471 -24.11 21.37 10.96
CA GLU A 471 -23.76 20.11 11.61
C GLU A 471 -23.67 20.27 13.12
N VAL A 472 -24.24 19.32 13.85
CA VAL A 472 -24.23 19.26 15.31
C VAL A 472 -23.88 17.87 15.79
N HIS A 473 -23.13 17.81 16.88
CA HIS A 473 -22.80 16.58 17.58
C HIS A 473 -23.42 16.63 18.97
N LEU A 474 -24.14 15.58 19.32
CA LEU A 474 -24.84 15.46 20.60
C LEU A 474 -24.18 14.32 21.38
N TYR A 475 -23.57 14.65 22.51
CA TYR A 475 -22.90 13.66 23.35
C TYR A 475 -23.92 12.73 24.01
N ILE A 476 -23.65 11.44 23.95
CA ILE A 476 -24.43 10.38 24.59
C ILE A 476 -23.77 10.12 25.96
N PRO A 477 -24.43 10.50 27.04
CA PRO A 477 -23.81 10.39 28.38
C PRO A 477 -23.74 8.93 28.82
N THR A 478 -22.69 8.63 29.62
CA THR A 478 -22.64 7.44 30.46
C THR A 478 -23.54 7.63 31.68
N ASP A 479 -23.95 6.56 32.36
CA ASP A 479 -24.87 6.60 33.49
C ASP A 479 -24.33 7.40 34.69
N ASP A 480 -23.00 7.43 34.85
CA ASP A 480 -22.29 8.18 35.91
C ASP A 480 -21.90 9.61 35.51
N TYR A 481 -22.28 10.06 34.28
CA TYR A 481 -21.86 11.35 33.77
C TYR A 481 -22.34 12.54 34.57
N GLN A 482 -21.41 13.38 35.01
CA GLN A 482 -21.67 14.61 35.69
C GLN A 482 -21.17 15.85 34.95
N LEU A 483 -21.98 16.89 34.88
CA LEU A 483 -21.59 18.16 34.28
C LEU A 483 -20.36 18.75 34.99
N PRO A 484 -19.38 19.30 34.24
CA PRO A 484 -18.26 20.01 34.86
C PRO A 484 -18.70 21.17 35.72
N ALA A 485 -18.22 21.25 36.99
CA ALA A 485 -18.58 22.32 37.92
C ALA A 485 -18.13 23.72 37.46
N LYS A 486 -17.00 23.81 36.78
CA LYS A 486 -16.49 25.07 36.19
C LYS A 486 -16.37 24.89 34.66
N GLN A 487 -17.05 25.76 33.94
CA GLN A 487 -17.04 25.78 32.47
C GLN A 487 -16.59 27.16 31.97
N GLY A 488 -15.85 27.21 30.89
CA GLY A 488 -15.38 28.45 30.25
C GLY A 488 -16.45 29.09 29.34
N LYS A 489 -16.02 29.72 28.24
CA LYS A 489 -16.95 30.32 27.26
C LYS A 489 -17.79 29.29 26.48
N ASN A 490 -17.31 28.07 26.36
CA ASN A 490 -18.03 26.92 25.79
C ASN A 490 -18.65 26.13 26.95
N VAL A 491 -19.98 26.15 27.02
CA VAL A 491 -20.75 25.54 28.11
C VAL A 491 -21.46 24.32 27.60
N ILE A 492 -21.27 23.19 28.27
CA ILE A 492 -22.01 21.95 28.01
C ILE A 492 -23.34 22.00 28.69
N LYS A 493 -24.42 21.81 27.97
CA LYS A 493 -25.79 21.85 28.45
C LYS A 493 -26.57 20.62 28.04
N PRO A 494 -27.56 20.18 28.84
CA PRO A 494 -28.45 19.12 28.45
C PRO A 494 -29.42 19.58 27.36
N CYS A 495 -29.82 18.61 26.51
CA CYS A 495 -30.94 18.73 25.60
C CYS A 495 -31.74 17.42 25.60
N TYR A 496 -32.96 17.49 25.16
CA TYR A 496 -33.93 16.40 25.24
C TYR A 496 -34.45 16.05 23.86
N LEU A 497 -34.07 14.87 23.36
CA LEU A 497 -34.45 14.35 22.06
C LEU A 497 -35.70 13.48 22.19
N ASP A 498 -36.77 13.84 21.51
CA ASP A 498 -37.91 12.95 21.32
C ASP A 498 -37.52 11.86 20.34
N ILE A 499 -37.46 10.60 20.83
CA ILE A 499 -36.93 9.45 20.06
C ILE A 499 -37.86 8.99 18.95
N LYS A 500 -39.10 9.47 18.90
CA LYS A 500 -40.06 9.11 17.82
C LYS A 500 -40.08 10.16 16.72
N SER A 501 -40.11 11.43 17.08
CA SER A 501 -40.25 12.51 16.12
C SER A 501 -38.94 13.11 15.64
N GLY A 502 -37.83 12.98 16.40
CA GLY A 502 -36.55 13.63 16.10
C GLY A 502 -36.47 15.11 16.48
N PHE A 503 -37.45 15.63 17.20
CA PHE A 503 -37.38 16.99 17.75
C PHE A 503 -36.50 17.06 18.99
N ILE A 504 -35.72 18.13 19.12
CA ILE A 504 -34.88 18.40 20.28
C ILE A 504 -35.39 19.62 21.02
N ASN A 505 -35.52 19.50 22.34
CA ASN A 505 -35.77 20.62 23.22
C ASN A 505 -34.48 21.03 23.95
N PHE A 506 -34.11 22.30 23.88
CA PHE A 506 -32.88 22.86 24.46
C PHE A 506 -33.08 23.61 25.77
N LYS A 507 -34.33 23.77 26.27
CA LYS A 507 -34.64 24.66 27.37
C LYS A 507 -35.45 24.07 28.50
N ASP A 508 -36.22 23.05 28.25
CA ASP A 508 -37.24 22.58 29.19
C ASP A 508 -36.78 21.31 29.91
N ASP A 509 -36.17 21.47 31.09
CA ASP A 509 -35.71 20.37 31.93
C ASP A 509 -36.88 19.48 32.42
N SER A 510 -38.15 19.94 32.35
CA SER A 510 -39.32 19.13 32.68
C SER A 510 -39.56 18.00 31.71
N GLN A 511 -38.86 17.97 30.57
CA GLN A 511 -38.88 16.88 29.56
C GLN A 511 -38.03 15.68 29.98
N ALA A 512 -37.13 15.82 30.95
CA ALA A 512 -36.12 14.81 31.30
C ALA A 512 -36.73 13.44 31.68
N ASP A 513 -37.88 13.46 32.37
CA ASP A 513 -38.49 12.23 32.88
C ASP A 513 -39.67 11.74 32.02
N LYS A 514 -39.90 12.35 30.86
CA LYS A 514 -40.97 11.90 29.98
C LYS A 514 -40.61 10.60 29.23
N PRO A 515 -41.53 9.63 29.18
CA PRO A 515 -41.30 8.43 28.40
C PRO A 515 -41.14 8.79 26.90
N GLY A 516 -40.15 8.22 26.28
CA GLY A 516 -39.85 8.48 24.84
C GLY A 516 -38.96 9.70 24.60
N VAL A 517 -38.33 10.25 25.61
CA VAL A 517 -37.36 11.35 25.52
C VAL A 517 -35.97 10.85 25.98
N ARG A 518 -34.96 11.13 25.20
CA ARG A 518 -33.54 10.81 25.51
C ARG A 518 -32.80 12.08 25.89
N LYS A 519 -32.17 12.08 27.05
CA LYS A 519 -31.28 13.16 27.50
C LYS A 519 -29.92 13.01 26.80
N LEU A 520 -29.49 14.08 26.15
CA LEU A 520 -28.20 14.22 25.46
C LEU A 520 -27.55 15.54 25.89
N TYR A 521 -26.32 15.79 25.49
CA TYR A 521 -25.65 17.04 25.79
C TYR A 521 -25.08 17.69 24.53
N TYR A 522 -25.11 19.03 24.49
CA TYR A 522 -24.56 19.84 23.39
C TYR A 522 -23.62 20.93 23.94
N CYS A 523 -22.79 21.47 23.05
CA CYS A 523 -21.90 22.58 23.41
C CYS A 523 -22.52 23.91 22.98
N ASN A 524 -22.66 24.83 23.96
CA ASN A 524 -23.17 26.17 23.78
C ASN A 524 -22.04 27.18 23.93
N TYR A 525 -21.80 27.99 22.90
CA TYR A 525 -20.90 29.14 22.97
C TYR A 525 -21.68 30.42 23.13
N SER A 526 -21.43 31.16 24.19
CA SER A 526 -22.08 32.45 24.48
C SER A 526 -21.03 33.57 24.42
N ALA A 527 -20.80 34.15 23.25
CA ALA A 527 -20.05 35.40 23.14
C ALA A 527 -21.02 36.54 22.83
N LYS A 528 -20.89 37.66 23.51
CA LYS A 528 -21.68 38.89 23.31
C LYS A 528 -23.20 38.70 23.38
N GLY A 529 -23.70 37.85 24.26
CA GLY A 529 -25.13 37.72 24.56
C GLY A 529 -25.97 36.93 23.55
N LYS A 530 -25.39 36.34 22.51
CA LYS A 530 -26.07 35.43 21.59
C LYS A 530 -25.56 34.02 21.76
N PRO A 531 -26.32 33.10 22.38
CA PRO A 531 -25.97 31.72 22.51
C PRO A 531 -26.00 31.03 21.13
N GLN A 532 -24.95 30.22 20.81
CA GLN A 532 -24.89 29.43 19.58
C GLN A 532 -24.48 27.99 19.90
N ILE A 533 -25.11 27.02 19.23
CA ILE A 533 -24.64 25.63 19.23
C ILE A 533 -23.36 25.57 18.42
N VAL A 534 -22.32 25.02 19.04
CA VAL A 534 -21.01 24.85 18.42
C VAL A 534 -20.53 23.42 18.57
N THR A 535 -19.55 23.02 17.77
CA THR A 535 -18.84 21.77 17.99
C THR A 535 -18.12 21.77 19.34
N PHE A 536 -17.99 20.61 19.93
CA PHE A 536 -17.23 20.47 21.18
C PHE A 536 -15.77 20.85 20.96
N THR A 537 -15.26 21.78 21.74
CA THR A 537 -13.85 22.13 21.80
C THR A 537 -13.08 21.31 22.82
N ARG A 538 -13.83 20.69 23.75
CA ARG A 538 -13.34 19.72 24.73
C ARG A 538 -14.31 18.56 24.80
N CYS A 539 -13.78 17.35 24.91
CA CYS A 539 -14.60 16.16 25.09
C CYS A 539 -15.39 16.25 26.39
N PRO A 540 -16.73 16.04 26.36
CA PRO A 540 -17.55 16.05 27.58
C PRO A 540 -17.10 14.99 28.58
N HIS A 541 -16.65 13.83 28.11
CA HIS A 541 -16.27 12.71 28.95
C HIS A 541 -14.86 12.90 29.56
N CYS A 542 -13.82 12.92 28.74
CA CYS A 542 -12.42 12.95 29.20
C CYS A 542 -11.84 14.36 29.40
N ARG A 543 -12.58 15.40 29.01
CA ARG A 543 -12.22 16.84 29.16
C ARG A 543 -10.99 17.31 28.37
N HIS A 544 -10.36 16.43 27.57
CA HIS A 544 -9.27 16.81 26.65
C HIS A 544 -9.75 17.74 25.54
N GLN A 545 -8.82 18.49 24.98
CA GLN A 545 -9.09 19.34 23.82
C GLN A 545 -9.50 18.46 22.63
N LEU A 546 -10.65 18.77 22.02
CA LEU A 546 -11.22 18.04 20.92
C LEU A 546 -10.97 18.82 19.63
N SER A 547 -10.22 18.27 18.71
CA SER A 547 -10.09 18.79 17.35
C SER A 547 -11.07 18.08 16.41
N SER A 548 -11.35 18.70 15.27
CA SER A 548 -12.17 18.07 14.22
C SER A 548 -11.62 16.76 13.70
N ALA A 549 -10.32 16.53 13.86
CA ALA A 549 -9.66 15.28 13.48
C ALA A 549 -9.83 14.15 14.52
N GLN A 550 -10.17 14.47 15.75
CA GLN A 550 -10.35 13.49 16.84
C GLN A 550 -11.79 12.98 16.92
N LEU A 551 -12.77 13.83 16.59
CA LEU A 551 -14.17 13.42 16.50
C LEU A 551 -14.45 12.87 15.11
N THR A 552 -14.59 11.55 15.00
CA THR A 552 -14.68 10.88 13.72
C THR A 552 -15.84 9.90 13.62
N SER A 553 -16.34 9.70 12.40
CA SER A 553 -17.29 8.62 12.10
C SER A 553 -16.57 7.26 12.11
N PHE A 554 -17.34 6.20 12.28
CA PHE A 554 -16.88 4.81 12.13
C PHE A 554 -16.80 4.36 10.65
N SER A 555 -16.64 5.28 9.71
CA SER A 555 -16.56 4.93 8.30
C SER A 555 -15.16 4.43 7.91
N THR A 556 -15.12 3.47 7.01
CA THR A 556 -13.87 3.00 6.39
C THR A 556 -13.46 3.86 5.19
N ARG A 557 -13.86 5.14 5.18
CA ARG A 557 -13.47 6.11 4.16
C ARG A 557 -11.97 6.38 4.21
N GLY A 558 -11.36 6.60 3.06
CA GLY A 558 -9.92 6.84 2.94
C GLY A 558 -9.14 5.59 2.53
N ASN A 559 -7.83 5.65 2.65
CA ASN A 559 -6.94 4.60 2.15
C ASN A 559 -6.47 3.62 3.23
N GLN A 560 -6.60 3.95 4.51
CA GLN A 560 -6.00 3.17 5.61
C GLN A 560 -6.52 1.72 5.67
N SER A 561 -7.84 1.52 5.57
CA SER A 561 -8.42 0.17 5.58
C SER A 561 -7.92 -0.66 4.40
N PHE A 562 -7.77 -0.03 3.25
CA PHE A 562 -7.23 -0.68 2.05
C PHE A 562 -5.74 -1.01 2.22
N PHE A 563 -4.95 -0.13 2.81
CA PHE A 563 -3.54 -0.40 3.11
C PHE A 563 -3.37 -1.58 4.07
N ASN A 564 -4.17 -1.64 5.12
CA ASN A 564 -4.13 -2.76 6.06
C ASN A 564 -4.46 -4.10 5.37
N LEU A 565 -5.43 -4.11 4.46
CA LEU A 565 -5.76 -5.31 3.66
C LEU A 565 -4.60 -5.73 2.76
N ILE A 566 -3.96 -4.79 2.07
CA ILE A 566 -2.83 -5.08 1.20
C ILE A 566 -1.63 -5.56 2.02
N GLN A 567 -1.34 -4.91 3.13
CA GLN A 567 -0.24 -5.30 4.01
C GLN A 567 -0.46 -6.72 4.56
N ALA A 568 -1.66 -7.04 5.01
CA ALA A 568 -2.01 -8.39 5.44
C ALA A 568 -1.88 -9.41 4.30
N GLN A 569 -2.36 -9.07 3.10
CA GLN A 569 -2.20 -9.93 1.93
C GLN A 569 -0.72 -10.15 1.59
N PHE A 570 0.10 -9.10 1.61
CA PHE A 570 1.52 -9.15 1.32
C PHE A 570 2.27 -10.03 2.33
N GLN A 571 2.01 -9.84 3.63
CA GLN A 571 2.65 -10.61 4.70
C GLN A 571 2.28 -12.09 4.68
N ASN A 572 1.07 -12.43 4.26
CA ASN A 572 0.60 -13.81 4.16
C ASN A 572 0.96 -14.51 2.83
N GLN A 573 1.65 -13.84 1.91
CA GLN A 573 2.17 -14.51 0.73
C GLN A 573 3.34 -15.43 1.08
N PRO A 574 3.46 -16.61 0.46
CA PRO A 574 4.66 -17.41 0.59
C PRO A 574 5.87 -16.67 -0.04
N ALA A 575 7.05 -16.95 0.46
CA ALA A 575 8.30 -16.56 -0.20
C ALA A 575 8.37 -17.15 -1.61
N VAL A 576 9.02 -16.44 -2.52
CA VAL A 576 9.23 -16.95 -3.88
C VAL A 576 10.39 -17.96 -3.83
N PRO A 577 10.20 -19.22 -4.30
CA PRO A 577 11.24 -20.24 -4.24
C PRO A 577 12.57 -19.76 -4.82
N GLY A 578 13.66 -19.95 -4.06
CA GLY A 578 15.02 -19.54 -4.42
C GLY A 578 15.37 -18.08 -4.16
N LYS A 579 14.42 -17.27 -3.69
CA LYS A 579 14.65 -15.85 -3.32
C LYS A 579 14.74 -15.61 -1.81
N GLU A 580 14.34 -16.59 -1.01
CA GLU A 580 14.43 -16.58 0.45
C GLU A 580 15.88 -16.58 0.98
N ASN A 581 16.85 -16.94 0.14
CA ASN A 581 18.25 -17.09 0.53
C ASN A 581 19.10 -15.82 0.34
N ASP A 582 18.52 -14.71 -0.10
CA ASP A 582 19.22 -13.43 -0.33
C ASP A 582 18.50 -12.27 0.36
N PRO A 583 18.46 -12.24 1.71
CA PRO A 583 17.74 -11.21 2.47
C PRO A 583 18.34 -9.81 2.30
N ASP A 584 19.64 -9.72 1.99
CA ASP A 584 20.32 -8.43 1.81
C ASP A 584 19.83 -7.71 0.55
N ARG A 585 19.57 -8.47 -0.52
CA ARG A 585 19.12 -7.95 -1.79
C ARG A 585 17.59 -7.96 -1.94
N LEU A 586 16.94 -8.99 -1.38
CA LEU A 586 15.51 -9.24 -1.48
C LEU A 586 14.88 -9.37 -0.07
N PRO A 587 14.78 -8.28 0.69
CA PRO A 587 14.34 -8.31 2.10
C PRO A 587 12.91 -8.85 2.27
N ASN A 588 12.09 -8.79 1.22
CA ASN A 588 10.73 -9.34 1.20
C ASN A 588 10.64 -10.68 0.41
N GLU A 589 11.77 -11.38 0.23
CA GLU A 589 11.83 -12.73 -0.32
C GLU A 589 11.13 -12.87 -1.69
N GLY A 590 11.13 -11.81 -2.48
CA GLY A 590 10.51 -11.75 -3.80
C GLY A 590 8.97 -11.65 -3.80
N ARG A 591 8.32 -11.41 -2.67
CA ARG A 591 6.86 -11.18 -2.62
C ARG A 591 6.48 -9.95 -3.42
N LYS A 592 5.40 -10.03 -4.20
CA LYS A 592 4.96 -8.96 -5.10
C LYS A 592 3.45 -8.80 -5.08
N VAL A 593 2.98 -7.55 -5.18
CA VAL A 593 1.57 -7.22 -5.37
C VAL A 593 1.40 -6.22 -6.50
N LEU A 594 0.46 -6.47 -7.39
CA LEU A 594 0.02 -5.49 -8.37
C LEU A 594 -1.27 -4.82 -7.91
N LEU A 595 -1.23 -3.50 -7.81
CA LEU A 595 -2.35 -2.70 -7.33
C LEU A 595 -2.96 -1.90 -8.47
N PHE A 596 -4.28 -1.98 -8.62
CA PHE A 596 -5.03 -1.23 -9.63
C PHE A 596 -5.87 -0.12 -9.02
N SER A 597 -5.83 1.05 -9.65
CA SER A 597 -6.66 2.21 -9.35
C SER A 597 -7.23 2.81 -10.64
N ASP A 598 -8.43 3.38 -10.60
CA ASP A 598 -9.09 3.94 -11.80
C ASP A 598 -8.53 5.30 -12.24
N SER A 599 -7.81 6.00 -11.39
CA SER A 599 -7.25 7.29 -11.76
C SER A 599 -5.75 7.37 -11.48
N ARG A 600 -5.04 8.05 -12.39
CA ARG A 600 -3.59 8.26 -12.29
C ARG A 600 -3.19 8.99 -11.01
N GLN A 601 -3.92 10.06 -10.67
CA GLN A 601 -3.64 10.82 -9.43
C GLN A 601 -3.83 9.95 -8.18
N ARG A 602 -4.84 9.07 -8.18
CA ARG A 602 -5.05 8.13 -7.08
C ARG A 602 -3.94 7.08 -7.04
N ALA A 603 -3.50 6.55 -8.17
CA ALA A 603 -2.41 5.58 -8.22
C ALA A 603 -1.11 6.15 -7.65
N ALA A 604 -0.73 7.37 -8.07
CA ALA A 604 0.45 8.08 -7.55
C ALA A 604 0.36 8.36 -6.05
N LYS A 605 -0.80 8.84 -5.60
CA LYS A 605 -1.04 9.08 -4.19
C LYS A 605 -1.02 7.80 -3.37
N LEU A 606 -1.63 6.72 -3.86
CA LEU A 606 -1.64 5.42 -3.19
C LEU A 606 -0.21 4.87 -3.02
N ALA A 607 0.62 4.95 -4.06
CA ALA A 607 2.01 4.49 -3.98
C ALA A 607 2.76 5.20 -2.86
N ARG A 608 2.71 6.55 -2.85
CA ARG A 608 3.38 7.35 -1.82
C ARG A 608 2.84 7.08 -0.42
N ASP A 609 1.51 7.12 -0.24
CA ASP A 609 0.87 6.93 1.06
C ASP A 609 1.15 5.52 1.62
N MET A 610 1.30 4.50 0.76
CA MET A 610 1.64 3.13 1.18
C MET A 610 3.08 3.01 1.65
N SER A 611 4.04 3.53 0.88
CA SER A 611 5.44 3.54 1.30
C SER A 611 5.62 4.34 2.60
N ASP A 612 5.01 5.53 2.72
CA ASP A 612 5.01 6.31 3.97
C ASP A 612 4.42 5.53 5.15
N SER A 613 3.34 4.77 4.93
CA SER A 613 2.73 3.94 5.99
C SER A 613 3.62 2.77 6.40
N SER A 614 4.28 2.13 5.44
CA SER A 614 5.25 1.06 5.69
C SER A 614 6.46 1.57 6.43
N ASP A 615 7.03 2.68 5.97
CA ASP A 615 8.21 3.31 6.57
C ASP A 615 7.97 3.71 8.03
N ILE A 616 6.81 4.30 8.36
CA ILE A 616 6.52 4.70 9.75
C ILE A 616 6.32 3.49 10.67
N MET A 617 5.79 2.38 10.15
CA MET A 617 5.67 1.14 10.91
C MET A 617 7.04 0.50 11.14
N ALA A 618 7.92 0.50 10.16
CA ALA A 618 9.30 0.06 10.30
C ALA A 618 10.07 1.00 11.25
N ALA A 619 9.92 2.31 11.12
CA ALA A 619 10.53 3.28 12.02
C ALA A 619 10.14 3.09 13.47
N ARG A 620 8.88 2.73 13.78
CA ARG A 620 8.42 2.37 15.13
C ARG A 620 9.24 1.22 15.72
N GLN A 621 9.45 0.16 14.95
CA GLN A 621 10.23 -1.01 15.35
C GLN A 621 11.71 -0.63 15.54
N LEU A 622 12.27 0.10 14.58
CA LEU A 622 13.66 0.57 14.63
C LEU A 622 13.92 1.51 15.81
N PHE A 623 12.97 2.39 16.17
CA PHE A 623 13.11 3.23 17.36
C PHE A 623 13.20 2.40 18.64
N VAL A 624 12.32 1.40 18.80
CA VAL A 624 12.36 0.53 19.98
C VAL A 624 13.68 -0.24 20.06
N LEU A 625 14.17 -0.78 18.94
CA LEU A 625 15.48 -1.46 18.87
C LEU A 625 16.64 -0.50 19.18
N ALA A 626 16.62 0.69 18.60
CA ALA A 626 17.65 1.70 18.84
C ALA A 626 17.69 2.15 20.31
N ILE A 627 16.53 2.40 20.91
CA ILE A 627 16.43 2.78 22.32
C ILE A 627 16.90 1.62 23.23
N ASN A 628 16.51 0.37 22.95
CA ASN A 628 16.97 -0.79 23.68
C ASN A 628 18.50 -0.97 23.59
N LEU A 629 19.10 -0.59 22.46
CA LEU A 629 20.54 -0.57 22.29
C LEU A 629 21.20 0.58 23.06
N MET A 630 20.57 1.75 23.07
CA MET A 630 21.02 2.93 23.86
C MET A 630 21.03 2.63 25.36
N GLU A 631 20.00 1.95 25.87
CA GLU A 631 19.91 1.52 27.28
C GLU A 631 21.07 0.61 27.73
N LYS A 632 21.66 -0.14 26.80
CA LYS A 632 22.79 -1.03 27.05
C LYS A 632 24.14 -0.32 26.95
N SER A 633 24.18 0.95 26.59
CA SER A 633 25.42 1.73 26.49
C SER A 633 25.96 2.03 27.90
N VAL A 634 27.28 1.94 28.07
CA VAL A 634 27.96 2.28 29.34
C VAL A 634 27.87 3.77 29.62
N VAL A 635 27.91 4.60 28.57
CA VAL A 635 27.74 6.04 28.68
C VAL A 635 26.29 6.38 28.36
N GLU A 636 25.67 7.14 29.25
CA GLU A 636 24.29 7.59 29.05
C GLU A 636 24.13 8.30 27.70
N GLN A 637 23.07 7.93 26.99
CA GLN A 637 22.74 8.50 25.67
C GLN A 637 21.49 9.38 25.76
N SER A 638 21.57 10.57 25.15
CA SER A 638 20.42 11.47 25.06
C SER A 638 19.59 11.19 23.80
N MET A 639 18.38 11.75 23.76
CA MET A 639 17.51 11.65 22.59
C MET A 639 18.13 12.26 21.33
N ASN A 640 19.08 13.16 21.48
CA ASN A 640 19.78 13.76 20.35
C ASN A 640 20.62 12.75 19.55
N SER A 641 21.13 11.68 20.20
CA SER A 641 21.91 10.62 19.55
C SER A 641 21.04 9.49 18.96
N LEU A 642 19.71 9.55 19.11
CA LEU A 642 18.80 8.49 18.68
C LEU A 642 18.91 8.22 17.17
N TYR A 643 19.19 9.22 16.33
CA TYR A 643 19.33 9.03 14.90
C TYR A 643 20.54 8.14 14.54
N ASP A 644 21.65 8.27 15.23
CA ASP A 644 22.84 7.46 14.97
C ASP A 644 22.58 5.98 15.31
N TYR A 645 21.97 5.71 16.47
CA TYR A 645 21.54 4.35 16.83
C TYR A 645 20.47 3.78 15.89
N PHE A 646 19.58 4.63 15.40
CA PHE A 646 18.60 4.24 14.40
C PHE A 646 19.28 3.81 13.08
N CYS A 647 20.26 4.59 12.59
CA CYS A 647 21.06 4.21 11.43
C CYS A 647 21.85 2.91 11.66
N LEU A 648 22.39 2.72 12.87
CA LEU A 648 23.13 1.51 13.20
C LEU A 648 22.23 0.28 13.11
N VAL A 649 21.06 0.31 13.75
CA VAL A 649 20.10 -0.82 13.75
C VAL A 649 19.53 -1.08 12.37
N ALA A 650 19.11 -0.03 11.66
CA ALA A 650 18.58 -0.16 10.30
C ALA A 650 19.62 -0.76 9.34
N GLY A 651 20.88 -0.29 9.46
CA GLY A 651 21.96 -0.79 8.63
C GLY A 651 22.37 -2.24 8.97
N GLN A 652 22.26 -2.67 10.24
CA GLN A 652 22.49 -4.08 10.63
C GLN A 652 21.43 -5.03 10.06
N GLN A 653 20.24 -4.52 9.77
CA GLN A 653 19.14 -5.27 9.17
C GLN A 653 18.98 -4.99 7.66
N HIS A 654 19.93 -4.30 7.05
CA HIS A 654 19.93 -3.94 5.61
C HIS A 654 18.66 -3.21 5.15
N LEU A 655 17.99 -2.47 6.04
CA LEU A 655 16.76 -1.77 5.75
C LEU A 655 17.03 -0.42 5.09
N GLN A 656 16.32 -0.18 4.01
CA GLN A 656 16.27 1.12 3.34
C GLN A 656 14.85 1.70 3.47
N ILE A 657 14.74 2.81 4.17
CA ILE A 657 13.51 3.58 4.35
C ILE A 657 13.72 4.99 3.81
N PHE A 658 12.65 5.77 3.78
CA PHE A 658 12.56 7.11 3.20
C PHE A 658 12.51 7.13 1.66
N HIS A 659 12.12 8.29 1.13
CA HIS A 659 12.06 8.54 -0.30
C HIS A 659 13.26 9.35 -0.77
N GLU A 660 13.55 9.26 -2.06
CA GLU A 660 14.57 10.11 -2.68
C GLU A 660 14.23 11.62 -2.53
N PRO A 661 15.24 12.48 -2.33
CA PRO A 661 16.68 12.18 -2.27
C PRO A 661 17.20 11.78 -0.88
N GLU A 662 16.37 11.71 0.15
CA GLU A 662 16.79 11.46 1.55
C GLU A 662 17.23 10.00 1.77
N ARG A 663 16.78 9.07 0.92
CA ARG A 663 17.15 7.65 0.97
C ARG A 663 18.65 7.44 0.76
N GLU A 664 19.26 8.10 -0.22
CA GLU A 664 20.70 8.00 -0.48
C GLU A 664 21.52 8.44 0.73
N LYS A 665 21.19 9.61 1.30
CA LYS A 665 21.85 10.12 2.49
C LYS A 665 21.71 9.14 3.67
N PHE A 666 20.52 8.59 3.89
CA PHE A 666 20.28 7.63 4.96
C PHE A 666 21.13 6.36 4.80
N ALA A 667 21.24 5.83 3.59
CA ALA A 667 22.06 4.66 3.31
C ALA A 667 23.57 4.92 3.61
N GLU A 668 24.08 6.11 3.27
CA GLU A 668 25.45 6.53 3.62
C GLU A 668 25.64 6.64 5.14
N ASP A 669 24.68 7.24 5.84
CA ASP A 669 24.71 7.39 7.29
C ASP A 669 24.70 6.02 7.98
N CYS A 670 23.90 5.04 7.49
CA CYS A 670 23.89 3.66 7.98
C CYS A 670 25.25 2.96 7.79
N LYS A 671 25.85 3.05 6.60
CA LYS A 671 27.20 2.49 6.32
C LYS A 671 28.24 3.09 7.29
N THR A 672 28.15 4.39 7.54
CA THR A 672 29.06 5.10 8.45
C THR A 672 28.87 4.68 9.91
N ALA A 673 27.63 4.54 10.39
CA ALA A 673 27.31 4.08 11.74
C ALA A 673 27.82 2.65 11.98
N ILE A 674 27.59 1.73 11.04
CA ILE A 674 28.10 0.34 11.10
C ILE A 674 29.64 0.32 11.16
N SER A 675 30.30 1.05 10.27
CA SER A 675 31.76 1.10 10.21
C SER A 675 32.34 1.65 11.52
N ASN A 676 31.71 2.67 12.10
CA ASN A 676 32.09 3.23 13.39
C ASN A 676 31.90 2.22 14.53
N TYR A 677 30.75 1.53 14.57
CA TYR A 677 30.44 0.52 15.57
C TYR A 677 31.46 -0.63 15.51
N GLN A 678 31.73 -1.19 14.35
CA GLN A 678 32.73 -2.25 14.17
C GLN A 678 34.14 -1.80 14.60
N ARG A 679 34.51 -0.53 14.35
CA ARG A 679 35.79 0.04 14.79
C ARG A 679 35.85 0.13 16.31
N CYS A 680 34.75 0.51 16.97
CA CYS A 680 34.67 0.59 18.42
C CYS A 680 34.81 -0.82 19.05
N ILE A 681 34.11 -1.83 18.53
CA ILE A 681 34.23 -3.22 18.98
C ILE A 681 35.68 -3.73 18.84
N LYS A 682 36.30 -3.53 17.66
CA LYS A 682 37.70 -3.94 17.43
C LYS A 682 38.68 -3.31 18.42
N ARG A 683 38.42 -2.07 18.87
CA ARG A 683 39.24 -1.31 19.82
C ARG A 683 38.84 -1.53 21.28
N ARG A 684 37.81 -2.34 21.55
CA ARG A 684 37.21 -2.53 22.87
C ARG A 684 36.85 -1.21 23.56
N ARG A 685 36.25 -0.31 22.81
CA ARG A 685 35.78 0.99 23.28
C ARG A 685 34.25 1.04 23.15
N ASP A 686 33.62 1.87 23.98
CA ASP A 686 32.20 2.15 23.89
C ASP A 686 31.88 2.83 22.57
N TYR A 687 30.66 2.60 22.08
CA TYR A 687 30.17 3.25 20.88
C TYR A 687 29.95 4.74 21.12
N ILE A 688 30.50 5.58 20.26
CA ILE A 688 30.34 7.03 20.33
C ILE A 688 29.53 7.47 19.09
N PRO A 689 28.28 7.96 19.26
CA PRO A 689 27.45 8.46 18.19
C PRO A 689 28.12 9.63 17.44
N ARG A 690 27.88 9.69 16.13
CA ARG A 690 28.40 10.76 15.25
C ARG A 690 27.33 11.68 14.74
N PHE A 691 26.12 11.15 14.58
CA PHE A 691 25.00 11.89 14.05
C PHE A 691 24.04 12.32 15.16
N THR A 692 23.41 13.46 14.95
CA THR A 692 22.37 14.00 15.82
C THR A 692 21.07 14.16 15.07
N ILE A 693 19.97 14.38 15.78
CA ILE A 693 18.66 14.64 15.16
C ILE A 693 18.70 15.87 14.24
N ALA A 694 19.55 16.87 14.52
CA ALA A 694 19.71 18.04 13.67
C ALA A 694 20.32 17.68 12.29
N ASN A 695 21.14 16.63 12.21
CA ASN A 695 21.73 16.13 10.96
C ASN A 695 20.81 15.15 10.21
N ALA A 696 19.75 14.67 10.86
CA ALA A 696 18.86 13.65 10.30
C ALA A 696 18.06 14.16 9.09
N PRO A 697 17.69 13.27 8.16
CA PRO A 697 16.75 13.59 7.10
C PRO A 697 15.45 14.19 7.63
N THR A 698 14.78 15.00 6.82
CA THR A 698 13.51 15.66 7.19
C THR A 698 12.42 14.63 7.54
N GLN A 699 12.39 13.53 6.81
CA GLN A 699 11.44 12.43 7.08
C GLN A 699 11.70 11.78 8.44
N MET A 700 12.96 11.59 8.84
CA MET A 700 13.32 11.09 10.16
C MET A 700 12.85 12.02 11.28
N GLN A 701 13.05 13.33 11.13
CA GLN A 701 12.56 14.33 12.09
C GLN A 701 11.01 14.31 12.18
N ASN A 702 10.34 14.10 11.05
CA ASN A 702 8.89 13.92 11.01
C ASN A 702 8.44 12.66 11.78
N TYR A 703 9.13 11.52 11.59
CA TYR A 703 8.81 10.27 12.29
C TYR A 703 9.07 10.38 13.79
N LEU A 704 10.16 11.05 14.21
CA LEU A 704 10.42 11.35 15.60
C LEU A 704 9.23 12.08 16.24
N LEU A 705 8.78 13.16 15.63
CA LEU A 705 7.66 13.94 16.14
C LEU A 705 6.35 13.15 16.14
N ARG A 706 6.07 12.36 15.09
CA ARG A 706 4.87 11.52 15.01
C ARG A 706 4.84 10.45 16.10
N LEU A 707 5.99 9.83 16.38
CA LEU A 707 6.05 8.68 17.28
C LEU A 707 6.24 9.07 18.76
N PHE A 708 6.71 10.28 19.06
CA PHE A 708 6.85 10.77 20.44
C PHE A 708 5.92 11.91 20.81
N ALA A 709 5.51 12.76 19.89
CA ALA A 709 4.69 13.94 20.14
C ALA A 709 3.46 14.04 19.22
N GLY A 710 3.09 12.97 18.54
CA GLY A 710 1.86 12.86 17.76
C GLY A 710 0.62 12.89 18.65
N GLY A 711 -0.55 13.16 18.05
CA GLY A 711 -1.79 13.25 18.81
C GLY A 711 -2.38 11.91 19.25
N TYR A 712 -1.94 10.80 18.65
CA TYR A 712 -2.42 9.43 18.92
C TYR A 712 -1.51 8.40 18.25
N ASN A 713 -1.55 7.16 18.74
CA ASN A 713 -0.75 6.03 18.25
C ASN A 713 0.77 6.30 18.34
N THR A 714 1.20 7.00 19.37
CA THR A 714 2.62 7.22 19.66
C THR A 714 3.25 5.97 20.28
N LEU A 715 4.56 5.98 20.48
CA LEU A 715 5.25 4.94 21.24
C LEU A 715 4.79 4.91 22.70
N TYR A 716 4.41 6.07 23.20
CA TYR A 716 3.84 6.25 24.52
C TYR A 716 2.43 5.65 24.62
N ASP A 717 1.52 5.98 23.68
CA ASP A 717 0.16 5.41 23.64
C ASP A 717 0.13 3.90 23.45
N SER A 718 1.22 3.32 22.93
CA SER A 718 1.39 1.88 22.72
C SER A 718 2.05 1.19 23.93
N ALA A 719 2.30 1.89 25.03
CA ALA A 719 3.01 1.40 26.21
C ALA A 719 4.39 0.78 25.88
N LEU A 720 5.15 1.41 24.97
CA LEU A 720 6.47 0.96 24.51
C LEU A 720 7.59 1.83 25.06
N CYS A 721 7.62 3.11 24.71
CA CYS A 721 8.71 4.01 25.07
C CYS A 721 8.17 5.29 25.71
N TRP A 722 9.00 5.91 26.56
CA TRP A 722 8.71 7.19 27.19
C TRP A 722 9.96 8.06 27.26
N ILE A 723 9.83 9.28 27.72
CA ILE A 723 10.92 10.25 27.82
C ILE A 723 11.18 10.56 29.28
N GLU A 724 12.46 10.50 29.67
CA GLU A 724 12.96 10.90 31.00
C GLU A 724 14.05 11.97 30.87
N PRO A 725 14.37 12.70 31.95
CA PRO A 725 15.58 13.53 32.02
C PRO A 725 16.85 12.68 31.85
N THR A 726 17.91 13.26 31.29
CA THR A 726 19.26 12.69 31.46
C THR A 726 19.71 12.85 32.92
N GLU A 727 20.64 11.99 33.39
CA GLU A 727 21.13 12.02 34.78
C GLU A 727 21.67 13.40 35.16
N GLN A 728 22.42 14.04 34.25
CA GLN A 728 22.96 15.36 34.48
C GLN A 728 21.84 16.41 34.57
N ALA A 729 20.87 16.39 33.66
CA ALA A 729 19.74 17.36 33.69
C ALA A 729 18.84 17.14 34.92
N LEU A 730 18.67 15.90 35.37
CA LEU A 730 17.93 15.58 36.60
C LEU A 730 18.66 16.10 37.85
N PHE A 731 19.98 15.89 37.91
CA PHE A 731 20.83 16.41 38.98
C PHE A 731 20.79 17.92 39.04
N ASP A 732 21.02 18.59 37.91
CA ASP A 732 20.96 20.07 37.81
C ASP A 732 19.59 20.62 38.29
N ALA A 733 18.50 19.93 37.92
CA ALA A 733 17.15 20.33 38.30
C ALA A 733 16.84 20.11 39.79
N LEU A 734 17.27 18.99 40.36
CA LEU A 734 17.10 18.67 41.77
C LEU A 734 17.91 19.63 42.67
N ASP A 735 19.15 19.91 42.29
CA ASP A 735 20.05 20.85 42.98
C ASP A 735 19.44 22.27 43.00
N ALA A 736 18.95 22.75 41.84
CA ALA A 736 18.28 24.05 41.74
C ALA A 736 16.98 24.12 42.57
N LEU A 737 16.22 23.02 42.70
CA LEU A 737 15.04 22.99 43.59
C LEU A 737 15.43 22.96 45.06
N GLU A 738 16.47 22.24 45.45
CA GLU A 738 16.98 22.21 46.84
C GLU A 738 17.53 23.57 47.26
N GLU A 739 18.30 24.26 46.38
CA GLU A 739 18.77 25.64 46.62
C GLU A 739 17.62 26.62 46.82
N ALA A 740 16.51 26.42 46.14
CA ALA A 740 15.29 27.22 46.30
C ALA A 740 14.43 26.82 47.56
N GLY A 741 14.88 25.82 48.32
CA GLY A 741 14.22 25.29 49.52
C GLY A 741 13.12 24.25 49.28
N ILE A 742 13.02 23.69 48.09
CA ILE A 742 12.08 22.63 47.72
C ILE A 742 12.80 21.30 47.74
N LYS A 743 12.49 20.44 48.74
CA LYS A 743 13.07 19.09 48.85
C LYS A 743 12.13 18.06 48.28
N ILE A 744 12.55 17.37 47.25
CA ILE A 744 11.82 16.27 46.59
C ILE A 744 12.81 15.16 46.25
N ASP A 745 12.34 13.94 46.10
CA ASP A 745 13.12 12.82 45.59
C ASP A 745 13.08 12.73 44.05
N GLU A 746 13.96 11.91 43.50
CA GLU A 746 14.05 11.69 42.04
C GLU A 746 12.74 11.19 41.42
N ASN A 747 12.04 10.28 42.11
CA ASN A 747 10.79 9.71 41.61
C ASN A 747 9.70 10.77 41.53
N GLU A 748 9.56 11.59 42.58
CA GLU A 748 8.60 12.69 42.60
C GLU A 748 8.88 13.72 41.49
N PHE A 749 10.16 14.00 41.23
CA PHE A 749 10.55 14.85 40.11
C PHE A 749 10.14 14.24 38.77
N ILE A 750 10.44 12.97 38.52
CA ILE A 750 10.13 12.26 37.29
C ILE A 750 8.60 12.19 37.05
N GLU A 751 7.79 11.99 38.11
CA GLU A 751 6.33 12.03 38.04
C GLU A 751 5.83 13.40 37.51
N VAL A 752 6.33 14.50 38.08
CA VAL A 752 5.96 15.86 37.67
C VAL A 752 6.45 16.17 36.27
N PHE A 753 7.72 15.78 35.95
CA PHE A 753 8.30 15.94 34.64
C PHE A 753 7.52 15.20 33.55
N ASN A 754 7.16 13.94 33.80
CA ASN A 754 6.35 13.14 32.86
C ASN A 754 4.98 13.79 32.61
N ALA A 755 4.29 14.23 33.66
CA ALA A 755 3.01 14.92 33.53
C ALA A 755 3.13 16.22 32.73
N TRP A 756 4.21 16.99 32.95
CA TRP A 756 4.50 18.19 32.19
C TRP A 756 4.78 17.86 30.71
N MET A 757 5.63 16.86 30.43
CA MET A 757 5.96 16.43 29.06
C MET A 757 4.72 15.98 28.27
N ILE A 758 3.84 15.19 28.86
CA ILE A 758 2.57 14.79 28.23
C ILE A 758 1.76 16.04 27.84
N SER A 759 1.60 16.96 28.78
CA SER A 759 0.84 18.20 28.56
C SER A 759 1.49 19.09 27.49
N ALA A 760 2.81 19.20 27.48
CA ALA A 760 3.54 20.03 26.55
C ALA A 760 3.56 19.44 25.12
N CYS A 761 3.73 18.12 25.00
CA CYS A 761 3.67 17.43 23.70
C CYS A 761 2.25 17.43 23.10
N ASP A 762 1.21 17.30 23.94
CA ASP A 762 -0.17 17.29 23.47
C ASP A 762 -0.65 18.66 22.95
N THR A 763 -0.18 19.75 23.56
CA THR A 763 -0.65 21.10 23.25
C THR A 763 0.22 21.85 22.27
N ALA A 764 1.55 21.67 22.30
CA ALA A 764 2.51 22.56 21.66
C ALA A 764 3.55 21.89 20.74
N THR A 765 3.60 20.56 20.63
CA THR A 765 4.63 19.82 19.84
C THR A 765 6.03 20.35 20.13
N VAL A 766 6.48 20.22 21.36
CA VAL A 766 7.67 20.95 21.87
C VAL A 766 9.02 20.26 21.68
N LEU A 767 9.08 19.02 21.14
CA LEU A 767 10.33 18.28 21.03
C LEU A 767 11.27 18.90 19.99
N GLY A 768 12.54 19.12 20.37
CA GLY A 768 13.65 19.45 19.48
C GLY A 768 13.67 20.91 19.01
N HIS A 769 14.48 21.74 19.64
CA HIS A 769 14.66 23.16 19.29
C HIS A 769 15.25 23.38 17.87
N THR A 770 15.92 22.38 17.29
CA THR A 770 16.49 22.42 15.94
C THR A 770 15.52 21.98 14.83
N ILE A 771 14.35 21.43 15.17
CA ILE A 771 13.36 20.95 14.21
C ILE A 771 12.49 22.14 13.74
N SER A 772 12.34 22.30 12.43
CA SER A 772 11.58 23.42 11.86
C SER A 772 10.05 23.29 12.03
N ASP A 773 9.35 24.43 12.07
CA ASP A 773 7.89 24.48 12.17
C ASP A 773 7.18 23.88 10.94
N ASN A 774 7.82 23.89 9.77
CA ASN A 774 7.28 23.24 8.57
C ASN A 774 7.15 21.72 8.75
N ILE A 775 8.11 21.08 9.44
CA ILE A 775 8.04 19.64 9.76
C ILE A 775 6.91 19.40 10.76
N ARG A 776 6.76 20.26 11.78
CA ARG A 776 5.70 20.17 12.78
C ARG A 776 4.32 20.30 12.16
N LEU A 777 4.17 21.19 11.16
CA LEU A 777 2.92 21.38 10.42
C LEU A 777 2.45 20.10 9.72
N ASN A 778 3.38 19.32 9.19
CA ASN A 778 3.07 18.02 8.55
C ASN A 778 2.63 16.95 9.55
N VAL A 779 3.10 17.03 10.81
CA VAL A 779 2.73 16.09 11.86
C VAL A 779 1.40 16.46 12.50
N ARG A 780 1.24 17.72 12.87
CA ARG A 780 0.05 18.22 13.57
C ARG A 780 -0.23 19.67 13.17
N PRO A 781 -1.20 19.91 12.27
CA PRO A 781 -1.59 21.27 11.93
C PRO A 781 -2.06 22.03 13.18
N ASN A 782 -1.38 23.11 13.54
CA ASN A 782 -1.72 23.97 14.65
C ASN A 782 -1.65 25.45 14.22
N TYR A 783 -2.79 26.08 14.12
CA TYR A 783 -2.91 27.51 13.76
C TYR A 783 -2.49 28.47 14.87
N GLY A 784 -2.29 28.00 16.08
CA GLY A 784 -1.80 28.78 17.22
C GLY A 784 -0.27 28.85 17.34
N GLY A 785 0.46 28.17 16.43
CA GLY A 785 1.92 28.04 16.47
C GLY A 785 2.42 26.86 17.31
N TYR A 786 3.72 26.61 17.27
CA TYR A 786 4.40 25.51 17.94
C TYR A 786 5.34 26.02 19.02
N GLY A 787 5.77 25.13 19.91
CA GLY A 787 6.60 25.47 21.04
C GLY A 787 5.85 26.15 22.19
N LEU A 788 6.54 26.36 23.30
CA LEU A 788 6.03 27.01 24.49
C LEU A 788 6.30 28.53 24.43
N ASP A 789 5.32 29.31 24.86
CA ASP A 789 5.56 30.75 25.06
C ASP A 789 6.58 30.97 26.20
N LYS A 790 7.33 32.07 26.16
CA LYS A 790 8.27 32.42 27.27
C LYS A 790 7.55 32.47 28.63
N GLU A 791 6.28 32.83 28.63
CA GLU A 791 5.37 32.85 29.78
C GLU A 791 4.37 31.67 29.78
N TRP A 792 4.85 30.46 29.44
CA TRP A 792 4.02 29.25 29.47
C TRP A 792 3.52 28.93 30.88
N LYS A 793 2.40 28.22 30.99
CA LYS A 793 1.80 27.81 32.27
C LYS A 793 1.68 26.29 32.32
N PHE A 794 1.80 25.75 33.53
CA PHE A 794 1.42 24.34 33.76
C PHE A 794 -0.03 24.09 33.41
N SER A 795 -0.37 22.85 33.10
CA SER A 795 -1.75 22.45 32.94
C SER A 795 -2.51 22.62 34.28
N LYS A 796 -3.80 22.95 34.19
CA LYS A 796 -4.64 23.09 35.40
C LYS A 796 -4.62 21.82 36.25
N ASN A 797 -4.55 20.67 35.66
CA ASN A 797 -4.55 19.41 36.39
C ASN A 797 -3.27 19.23 37.20
N ILE A 798 -2.10 19.56 36.65
CA ILE A 798 -0.83 19.55 37.40
C ILE A 798 -0.91 20.54 38.58
N MET A 799 -1.39 21.75 38.32
CA MET A 799 -1.54 22.77 39.37
C MET A 799 -2.48 22.34 40.51
N GLU A 800 -3.62 21.71 40.17
CA GLU A 800 -4.57 21.18 41.16
C GLU A 800 -3.99 20.02 41.98
N ILE A 801 -3.25 19.08 41.32
CA ILE A 801 -2.63 17.94 41.98
C ILE A 801 -1.52 18.39 42.94
N MET A 802 -0.68 19.31 42.45
CA MET A 802 0.44 19.87 43.22
C MET A 802 -0.02 20.94 44.25
N LYS A 803 -1.27 21.35 44.18
CA LYS A 803 -1.86 22.43 44.99
C LYS A 803 -1.17 23.79 44.80
N TRP A 804 -0.70 24.06 43.58
CA TRP A 804 -0.07 25.32 43.24
C TRP A 804 -1.12 26.37 42.91
N GLU A 805 -0.99 27.56 43.48
CA GLU A 805 -1.77 28.73 43.06
C GLU A 805 -1.06 29.45 41.90
N ASP A 806 -1.84 30.19 41.10
CA ASP A 806 -1.28 31.04 40.03
C ASP A 806 -0.23 31.99 40.62
N ASP A 807 0.96 32.03 40.04
CA ASP A 807 2.13 32.83 40.44
C ASP A 807 2.65 32.56 41.88
N SER A 808 2.34 31.42 42.47
CA SER A 808 2.96 30.97 43.72
C SER A 808 4.48 30.85 43.58
N LYS A 809 5.23 31.10 44.66
CA LYS A 809 6.70 30.99 44.64
C LYS A 809 7.14 29.59 44.21
N GLU A 810 6.48 28.57 44.69
CA GLU A 810 6.82 27.17 44.35
C GLU A 810 6.62 26.89 42.85
N MET A 811 5.45 27.21 42.29
CA MET A 811 5.14 27.04 40.88
C MET A 811 6.13 27.83 40.00
N THR A 812 6.47 29.05 40.36
CA THR A 812 7.41 29.92 39.67
C THR A 812 8.82 29.30 39.69
N THR A 813 9.26 28.75 40.82
CA THR A 813 10.52 28.05 40.95
C THR A 813 10.56 26.81 40.01
N TRP A 814 9.55 25.95 40.08
CA TRP A 814 9.47 24.80 39.19
C TRP A 814 9.50 25.20 37.70
N LYS A 815 8.78 26.25 37.33
CA LYS A 815 8.79 26.77 35.96
C LYS A 815 10.19 27.25 35.56
N GLY A 816 10.91 27.93 36.46
CA GLY A 816 12.28 28.38 36.25
C GLY A 816 13.23 27.20 36.02
N VAL A 817 13.19 26.21 36.90
CA VAL A 817 14.02 25.01 36.83
C VAL A 817 13.77 24.24 35.55
N LEU A 818 12.51 23.94 35.19
CA LEU A 818 12.20 23.22 33.94
C LEU A 818 12.64 24.01 32.71
N LYS A 819 12.56 25.35 32.78
CA LYS A 819 12.99 26.18 31.67
C LYS A 819 14.51 26.14 31.49
N GLU A 820 15.28 26.27 32.55
CA GLU A 820 16.74 26.30 32.50
C GLU A 820 17.35 24.92 32.24
N ALA A 821 16.79 23.87 32.81
CA ALA A 821 17.33 22.54 32.65
C ALA A 821 16.95 21.84 31.33
N PHE A 822 15.79 22.15 30.72
CA PHE A 822 15.24 21.35 29.62
C PHE A 822 14.86 22.12 28.36
N LEU A 823 14.71 23.46 28.43
CA LEU A 823 14.20 24.22 27.27
C LEU A 823 15.26 25.10 26.63
N ASP A 824 15.23 25.20 25.31
CA ASP A 824 16.03 26.11 24.52
C ASP A 824 15.20 26.82 23.45
N SER A 825 15.71 27.95 22.94
CA SER A 825 15.09 28.73 21.87
C SER A 825 15.22 28.00 20.53
N ALA A 826 14.23 28.15 19.65
CA ALA A 826 14.32 27.65 18.28
C ALA A 826 15.53 28.24 17.53
N GLN A 827 16.02 27.50 16.57
CA GLN A 827 17.08 27.96 15.66
C GLN A 827 16.55 27.95 14.20
N PRO A 828 16.30 29.13 13.59
CA PRO A 828 16.40 30.48 14.13
C PRO A 828 15.34 30.82 15.21
N ASP A 829 15.64 31.73 16.12
CA ASP A 829 14.75 32.12 17.23
C ASP A 829 13.42 32.68 16.70
N ASN A 830 12.35 32.02 17.05
CA ASN A 830 10.97 32.39 16.71
C ASN A 830 10.17 32.92 17.94
N GLY A 831 10.86 33.19 19.04
CA GLY A 831 10.27 33.66 20.30
C GLY A 831 9.66 32.55 21.15
N LYS A 832 9.77 31.28 20.73
CA LYS A 832 9.23 30.10 21.42
C LYS A 832 10.37 29.24 22.00
N LEU A 833 10.01 28.42 22.98
CA LEU A 833 10.89 27.49 23.66
C LEU A 833 10.52 26.04 23.29
N TYR A 834 11.52 25.22 23.17
CA TYR A 834 11.40 23.80 22.82
C TYR A 834 12.28 22.95 23.73
N VAL A 835 11.91 21.71 23.92
CA VAL A 835 12.72 20.76 24.69
C VAL A 835 14.04 20.49 23.95
N ASP A 836 15.14 20.69 24.64
CA ASP A 836 16.47 20.31 24.16
C ASP A 836 16.65 18.78 24.24
N LEU A 837 16.79 18.13 23.08
CA LEU A 837 16.93 16.68 22.98
C LEU A 837 18.23 16.16 23.62
N SER A 838 19.20 17.02 23.94
CA SER A 838 20.41 16.64 24.67
C SER A 838 20.19 16.50 26.18
N ARG A 839 19.12 17.06 26.70
CA ARG A 839 18.76 17.07 28.13
C ARG A 839 17.75 16.01 28.53
N VAL A 840 17.17 15.29 27.54
CA VAL A 840 16.22 14.20 27.73
C VAL A 840 16.72 12.94 27.06
N LYS A 841 16.28 11.80 27.59
CA LYS A 841 16.58 10.47 27.04
C LYS A 841 15.31 9.69 26.76
N PRO A 842 15.24 8.94 25.64
CA PRO A 842 14.16 8.00 25.42
C PRO A 842 14.43 6.75 26.25
N ARG A 843 13.38 6.12 26.76
CA ARG A 843 13.44 4.91 27.60
C ARG A 843 12.60 3.80 27.00
N PHE A 844 13.08 2.59 27.15
CA PHE A 844 12.37 1.36 26.88
C PHE A 844 12.69 0.33 27.95
N ASN A 845 11.68 -0.27 28.57
CA ASN A 845 11.83 -1.42 29.43
C ASN A 845 10.58 -2.28 29.32
N ILE A 846 10.74 -3.54 28.92
CA ILE A 846 9.64 -4.47 28.76
C ILE A 846 8.92 -4.78 30.07
N ASP A 847 9.65 -4.74 31.20
CA ASP A 847 9.13 -5.03 32.54
C ASP A 847 8.53 -3.79 33.22
N LYS A 848 8.53 -2.62 32.55
CA LYS A 848 7.92 -1.41 33.11
C LYS A 848 6.43 -1.58 33.23
N GLU A 849 5.92 -1.39 34.42
CA GLU A 849 4.48 -1.32 34.67
C GLU A 849 3.90 -0.02 34.12
N TRP A 850 2.85 -0.14 33.33
CA TRP A 850 2.10 0.98 32.76
C TRP A 850 0.70 1.04 33.37
N TYR A 851 0.18 2.23 33.48
CA TYR A 851 -1.13 2.50 34.09
C TYR A 851 -2.09 3.09 33.08
N ARG A 852 -3.36 2.73 33.18
CA ARG A 852 -4.43 3.29 32.38
C ARG A 852 -5.45 4.03 33.25
N CYS A 853 -5.91 5.17 32.78
CA CYS A 853 -6.94 5.96 33.44
C CYS A 853 -8.33 5.53 32.97
N GLU A 854 -9.24 5.16 33.85
CA GLU A 854 -10.62 4.80 33.52
C GLU A 854 -11.41 6.00 32.99
N GLN A 855 -11.08 7.22 33.40
CA GLN A 855 -11.83 8.42 33.02
C GLN A 855 -11.39 8.96 31.63
N CYS A 856 -10.11 8.97 31.28
CA CYS A 856 -9.62 9.61 30.06
C CYS A 856 -8.87 8.67 29.12
N SER A 857 -8.77 7.39 29.49
CA SER A 857 -8.03 6.34 28.76
C SER A 857 -6.55 6.65 28.55
N GLU A 858 -5.98 7.63 29.26
CA GLU A 858 -4.55 7.93 29.22
C GLU A 858 -3.73 6.71 29.68
N ILE A 859 -2.72 6.36 28.91
CA ILE A 859 -1.74 5.33 29.25
C ILE A 859 -0.47 6.06 29.71
N SER A 860 0.09 5.72 30.87
CA SER A 860 1.29 6.38 31.39
C SER A 860 2.18 5.44 32.20
N PRO A 861 3.52 5.54 32.06
CA PRO A 861 4.46 4.78 32.91
C PRO A 861 4.56 5.33 34.33
N TYR A 862 4.01 6.53 34.59
CA TYR A 862 4.03 7.20 35.87
C TYR A 862 2.66 7.81 36.24
N MET A 863 2.34 7.82 37.50
CA MET A 863 1.24 8.58 38.07
C MET A 863 1.81 9.80 38.80
N ILE A 864 1.13 10.93 38.81
CA ILE A 864 1.50 12.07 39.65
C ILE A 864 0.72 12.03 40.97
N LYS A 865 1.41 11.79 42.08
CA LYS A 865 0.78 11.61 43.39
C LYS A 865 -0.43 10.62 43.35
N LYS A 866 -0.28 9.48 42.72
CA LYS A 866 -1.29 8.44 42.50
C LYS A 866 -2.51 8.91 41.69
N ARG A 867 -2.36 9.91 40.85
CA ARG A 867 -3.41 10.45 39.97
C ARG A 867 -2.98 10.43 38.50
N CYS A 868 -3.95 10.45 37.61
CA CYS A 868 -3.70 10.54 36.20
C CYS A 868 -2.99 11.85 35.84
N PRO A 869 -1.86 11.79 35.10
CA PRO A 869 -1.09 12.97 34.72
C PRO A 869 -1.87 13.90 33.75
N SER A 870 -2.81 13.36 32.98
CA SER A 870 -3.57 14.11 31.99
C SER A 870 -4.85 14.75 32.54
N CYS A 871 -5.68 14.04 33.33
CA CYS A 871 -6.98 14.54 33.79
C CYS A 871 -7.11 14.71 35.32
N GLY A 872 -6.11 14.25 36.08
CA GLY A 872 -6.10 14.36 37.53
C GLY A 872 -6.99 13.35 38.28
N SER A 873 -7.62 12.40 37.58
CA SER A 873 -8.45 11.34 38.17
C SER A 873 -7.65 10.43 39.09
N THR A 874 -8.28 9.95 40.17
CA THR A 874 -7.72 8.93 41.07
C THR A 874 -7.96 7.50 40.58
N HIS A 875 -8.77 7.31 39.51
CA HIS A 875 -9.11 5.99 38.96
C HIS A 875 -8.07 5.58 37.93
N MET A 876 -6.93 5.11 38.44
CA MET A 876 -5.82 4.55 37.64
C MET A 876 -5.65 3.09 38.04
N HIS A 877 -5.47 2.22 37.06
CA HIS A 877 -5.12 0.80 37.30
C HIS A 877 -3.92 0.39 36.41
N ALA A 878 -3.20 -0.63 36.83
CA ALA A 878 -2.17 -1.24 36.02
C ALA A 878 -2.82 -1.91 34.78
N ILE A 879 -2.22 -1.73 33.60
CA ILE A 879 -2.74 -2.28 32.35
C ILE A 879 -2.80 -3.81 32.45
N SER A 880 -3.98 -4.38 32.21
CA SER A 880 -4.21 -5.81 32.19
C SER A 880 -3.67 -6.45 30.90
N LYS A 881 -3.57 -7.78 30.90
CA LYS A 881 -3.14 -8.53 29.69
C LYS A 881 -4.07 -8.26 28.51
N ASP A 882 -5.39 -8.29 28.71
CA ASP A 882 -6.37 -8.06 27.63
C ASP A 882 -6.26 -6.64 27.05
N GLU A 883 -5.91 -5.66 27.88
CA GLU A 883 -5.65 -4.30 27.42
C GLU A 883 -4.35 -4.19 26.63
N TYR A 884 -3.28 -4.93 27.02
CA TYR A 884 -2.08 -5.02 26.20
C TYR A 884 -2.36 -5.70 24.85
N ASP A 885 -3.14 -6.78 24.84
CA ASP A 885 -3.54 -7.49 23.62
C ASP A 885 -4.33 -6.56 22.66
N ALA A 886 -5.13 -5.63 23.21
CA ALA A 886 -5.80 -4.59 22.43
C ALA A 886 -4.83 -3.58 21.77
N LEU A 887 -3.60 -3.44 22.28
CA LEU A 887 -2.54 -2.61 21.71
C LEU A 887 -1.64 -3.37 20.73
N ASP A 888 -1.81 -4.67 20.56
CA ASP A 888 -0.92 -5.56 19.80
C ASP A 888 -0.67 -5.10 18.37
N PHE A 889 -1.65 -4.51 17.70
CA PHE A 889 -1.45 -3.98 16.34
C PHE A 889 -0.26 -3.00 16.27
N TRP A 890 -0.06 -2.18 17.29
CA TRP A 890 1.02 -1.20 17.35
C TRP A 890 2.25 -1.70 18.13
N ARG A 891 2.05 -2.60 19.07
CA ARG A 891 3.05 -3.06 20.05
C ARG A 891 3.79 -4.30 19.58
N LYS A 892 3.07 -5.35 19.18
CA LYS A 892 3.61 -6.66 18.85
C LYS A 892 4.71 -6.64 17.76
N PRO A 893 4.59 -5.88 16.65
CA PRO A 893 5.68 -5.83 15.67
C PRO A 893 7.02 -5.35 16.25
N ALA A 894 6.99 -4.41 17.20
CA ALA A 894 8.21 -3.92 17.83
C ALA A 894 8.81 -4.96 18.81
N LEU A 895 7.97 -5.71 19.54
CA LEU A 895 8.40 -6.79 20.40
C LEU A 895 8.95 -7.97 19.59
N ASP A 896 8.28 -8.33 18.51
CA ASP A 896 8.75 -9.37 17.57
C ASP A 896 10.14 -9.01 16.99
N ALA A 897 10.38 -7.73 16.68
CA ALA A 897 11.70 -7.28 16.22
C ALA A 897 12.78 -7.38 17.32
N LEU A 898 12.44 -7.15 18.59
CA LEU A 898 13.35 -7.38 19.73
C LEU A 898 13.70 -8.86 19.90
N ASP A 899 12.76 -9.75 19.59
CA ASP A 899 12.96 -11.21 19.59
C ASP A 899 13.71 -11.72 18.34
N GLY A 900 14.16 -10.81 17.46
CA GLY A 900 14.96 -11.12 16.29
C GLY A 900 14.19 -11.43 15.02
N LYS A 901 12.87 -11.18 14.98
CA LYS A 901 12.10 -11.29 13.73
C LYS A 901 12.47 -10.15 12.79
N SER A 902 12.50 -10.44 11.49
CA SER A 902 12.84 -9.48 10.47
C SER A 902 11.81 -8.35 10.37
N ILE A 903 12.31 -7.13 10.22
CA ILE A 903 11.48 -5.96 9.92
C ILE A 903 11.27 -5.90 8.41
N HIS A 904 10.03 -5.78 7.96
CA HIS A 904 9.71 -5.68 6.54
C HIS A 904 9.33 -4.25 6.18
N VAL A 905 9.99 -3.73 5.14
CA VAL A 905 9.68 -2.45 4.51
C VAL A 905 9.14 -2.73 3.12
N ILE A 906 7.99 -2.16 2.79
CA ILE A 906 7.34 -2.36 1.49
C ILE A 906 7.63 -1.15 0.62
N ASP A 907 8.36 -1.35 -0.46
CA ASP A 907 8.60 -0.31 -1.48
C ASP A 907 7.49 -0.34 -2.53
N THR A 908 6.79 0.80 -2.69
CA THR A 908 5.67 0.94 -3.61
C THR A 908 5.94 2.04 -4.62
N GLU A 909 5.91 1.70 -5.91
CA GLU A 909 6.14 2.65 -7.00
C GLU A 909 4.90 2.83 -7.89
N GLU A 910 4.80 4.00 -8.54
CA GLU A 910 3.75 4.31 -9.48
C GLU A 910 4.11 3.85 -10.90
N HIS A 911 3.17 3.15 -11.55
CA HIS A 911 3.28 2.79 -12.96
C HIS A 911 2.16 3.41 -13.78
N THR A 912 2.37 4.62 -14.28
CA THR A 912 1.40 5.35 -15.10
C THR A 912 2.05 5.91 -16.37
N ALA A 913 1.24 6.09 -17.42
CA ALA A 913 1.75 6.57 -18.72
C ALA A 913 2.35 8.00 -18.68
N GLN A 914 2.13 8.77 -17.61
CA GLN A 914 2.64 10.14 -17.49
C GLN A 914 4.11 10.19 -17.07
N LEU A 915 4.56 9.26 -16.23
CA LEU A 915 5.96 9.16 -15.82
C LEU A 915 6.87 8.88 -17.03
N SER A 916 6.34 8.16 -18.00
CA SER A 916 7.07 7.80 -19.20
C SER A 916 7.21 8.92 -20.25
N HIS A 917 6.50 10.04 -20.12
CA HIS A 917 6.49 11.09 -21.16
C HIS A 917 7.61 12.13 -21.05
N LYS A 918 8.13 12.40 -19.85
CA LYS A 918 9.11 13.47 -19.65
C LYS A 918 10.58 13.02 -19.84
N ASP A 919 10.90 11.77 -19.51
CA ASP A 919 12.29 11.28 -19.44
C ASP A 919 12.70 10.30 -20.55
N GLN A 920 11.82 10.09 -21.54
CA GLN A 920 11.91 8.93 -22.43
C GLN A 920 12.79 9.04 -23.66
N ARG A 921 13.33 10.23 -23.96
CA ARG A 921 13.91 10.47 -25.28
C ARG A 921 15.40 10.24 -25.36
N ASP A 922 16.03 10.09 -24.20
CA ASP A 922 17.48 10.19 -24.06
C ASP A 922 18.14 8.95 -23.44
N ASP A 923 17.39 7.93 -23.02
CA ASP A 923 17.93 6.71 -22.42
C ASP A 923 17.26 5.45 -23.00
N LEU A 924 17.87 4.29 -22.76
CA LEU A 924 17.37 2.98 -23.24
C LEU A 924 16.06 2.58 -22.55
N TRP A 925 15.98 2.82 -21.24
CA TRP A 925 14.81 2.50 -20.42
C TRP A 925 14.13 3.76 -19.91
N SER A 926 12.82 3.81 -20.06
CA SER A 926 12.01 4.82 -19.40
C SER A 926 11.93 4.55 -17.88
N LYS A 927 11.55 5.55 -17.10
CA LYS A 927 11.40 5.40 -15.64
C LYS A 927 10.40 4.30 -15.26
N THR A 928 9.33 4.13 -16.03
CA THR A 928 8.36 3.02 -15.83
C THR A 928 8.98 1.66 -16.13
N GLU A 929 9.82 1.55 -17.14
CA GLU A 929 10.55 0.31 -17.45
C GLU A 929 11.59 -0.01 -16.36
N GLN A 930 12.26 0.99 -15.80
CA GLN A 930 13.15 0.80 -14.64
C GLN A 930 12.37 0.26 -13.42
N TYR A 931 11.16 0.76 -13.16
CA TYR A 931 10.31 0.21 -12.11
C TYR A 931 9.83 -1.22 -12.42
N GLU A 932 9.55 -1.55 -13.68
CA GLU A 932 9.24 -2.91 -14.11
C GLU A 932 10.43 -3.85 -13.87
N LEU A 933 11.66 -3.42 -14.16
CA LEU A 933 12.89 -4.19 -13.89
C LEU A 933 13.05 -4.44 -12.38
N ARG A 934 12.96 -3.40 -11.56
CA ARG A 934 13.02 -3.51 -10.09
C ARG A 934 11.89 -4.39 -9.53
N PHE A 935 10.71 -4.36 -10.14
CA PHE A 935 9.59 -5.23 -9.76
C PHE A 935 9.82 -6.70 -10.15
N GLN A 936 10.60 -6.97 -11.17
CA GLN A 936 11.04 -8.31 -11.57
C GLN A 936 12.31 -8.76 -10.79
N ASP A 937 12.78 -7.99 -9.82
CA ASP A 937 14.03 -8.19 -9.07
C ASP A 937 15.30 -8.14 -9.92
N LEU A 938 15.22 -7.49 -11.07
CA LEU A 938 16.36 -7.12 -11.90
C LEU A 938 16.89 -5.77 -11.40
N ILE A 939 17.69 -5.82 -10.34
CA ILE A 939 18.17 -4.65 -9.58
C ILE A 939 19.69 -4.56 -9.58
N GLN A 940 20.20 -3.33 -9.56
CA GLN A 940 21.61 -3.04 -9.33
C GLN A 940 21.93 -3.11 -7.83
N GLU A 941 23.23 -3.09 -7.49
CA GLU A 941 23.68 -3.24 -6.10
C GLU A 941 23.16 -2.15 -5.15
N ASP A 942 22.97 -0.94 -5.68
CA ASP A 942 22.48 0.22 -4.89
C ASP A 942 20.96 0.41 -4.98
N GLU A 943 20.24 -0.44 -5.70
CA GLU A 943 18.79 -0.34 -5.89
C GLU A 943 18.02 -1.28 -4.96
N THR A 944 16.83 -0.84 -4.53
CA THR A 944 15.87 -1.69 -3.82
C THR A 944 14.87 -2.34 -4.78
N PRO A 945 14.40 -3.57 -4.51
CA PRO A 945 13.29 -4.15 -5.25
C PRO A 945 12.01 -3.34 -5.05
N VAL A 946 11.17 -3.28 -6.07
CA VAL A 946 9.79 -2.77 -5.93
C VAL A 946 8.90 -3.94 -5.53
N ASP A 947 8.21 -3.83 -4.41
CA ASP A 947 7.34 -4.89 -3.87
C ASP A 947 5.90 -4.73 -4.37
N ILE A 948 5.42 -3.49 -4.44
CA ILE A 948 4.07 -3.16 -4.89
C ILE A 948 4.14 -2.17 -6.05
N LEU A 949 3.51 -2.52 -7.15
CA LEU A 949 3.41 -1.65 -8.32
C LEU A 949 1.98 -1.10 -8.41
N SER A 950 1.82 0.21 -8.17
CA SER A 950 0.53 0.90 -8.25
C SER A 950 0.27 1.36 -9.68
N SER A 951 -0.75 0.80 -10.33
CA SER A 951 -1.04 1.02 -11.74
C SER A 951 -2.48 1.41 -12.02
N THR A 952 -2.70 1.85 -13.24
CA THR A 952 -4.02 2.09 -13.83
C THR A 952 -4.28 1.06 -14.94
N THR A 953 -4.96 1.45 -16.00
CA THR A 953 -5.22 0.61 -17.18
C THR A 953 -3.95 0.17 -17.93
N THR A 954 -2.80 0.78 -17.66
CA THR A 954 -1.55 0.44 -18.34
C THR A 954 -1.10 -0.99 -18.11
N MET A 955 -1.42 -1.55 -16.94
CA MET A 955 -1.09 -2.93 -16.58
C MET A 955 -2.28 -3.90 -16.77
N GLU A 956 -3.44 -3.46 -17.29
CA GLU A 956 -4.53 -4.36 -17.68
C GLU A 956 -4.11 -5.25 -18.84
N VAL A 957 -3.34 -4.71 -19.77
CA VAL A 957 -2.93 -5.35 -21.01
C VAL A 957 -1.61 -6.11 -20.83
N GLY A 958 -1.43 -7.18 -21.54
CA GLY A 958 -0.47 -8.29 -21.50
C GLY A 958 1.04 -8.04 -21.24
N ILE A 959 1.47 -7.01 -20.48
CA ILE A 959 2.88 -6.82 -20.10
C ILE A 959 3.36 -7.98 -19.23
N ASP A 960 4.52 -8.52 -19.51
CA ASP A 960 5.16 -9.55 -18.69
C ASP A 960 5.87 -8.91 -17.49
N ILE A 961 5.29 -9.06 -16.32
CA ILE A 961 5.81 -8.58 -15.03
C ILE A 961 6.23 -9.72 -14.09
N GLY A 962 6.41 -10.91 -14.64
CA GLY A 962 6.76 -12.09 -13.87
C GLY A 962 5.54 -12.84 -13.31
N SER A 963 5.81 -13.77 -12.38
CA SER A 963 4.78 -14.54 -11.70
C SER A 963 4.23 -13.75 -10.51
N LEU A 964 2.91 -13.47 -10.53
CA LEU A 964 2.21 -12.80 -9.44
C LEU A 964 1.24 -13.76 -8.77
N VAL A 965 1.24 -13.76 -7.44
CA VAL A 965 0.27 -14.50 -6.63
C VAL A 965 -0.82 -13.57 -6.06
N ALA A 966 -0.62 -12.26 -6.09
CA ALA A 966 -1.53 -11.30 -5.49
C ALA A 966 -1.81 -10.10 -6.40
N VAL A 967 -3.09 -9.74 -6.50
CA VAL A 967 -3.58 -8.54 -7.15
C VAL A 967 -4.57 -7.83 -6.24
N CYS A 968 -4.45 -6.52 -6.12
CA CYS A 968 -5.36 -5.67 -5.36
C CYS A 968 -6.07 -4.67 -6.26
N LEU A 969 -7.38 -4.54 -6.11
CA LEU A 969 -8.21 -3.59 -6.82
C LEU A 969 -8.74 -2.56 -5.80
N ARG A 970 -8.36 -1.28 -5.96
CA ARG A 970 -8.85 -0.20 -5.08
C ARG A 970 -10.34 0.05 -5.23
N ASN A 971 -10.90 -0.33 -6.38
CA ASN A 971 -12.32 -0.21 -6.69
C ASN A 971 -12.71 -1.27 -7.73
N ILE A 972 -13.99 -1.55 -7.81
CA ILE A 972 -14.54 -2.44 -8.85
C ILE A 972 -14.43 -1.72 -10.20
N PRO A 973 -13.79 -2.32 -11.21
CA PRO A 973 -13.74 -1.75 -12.56
C PRO A 973 -15.15 -1.63 -13.18
N PRO A 974 -15.36 -0.67 -14.07
CA PRO A 974 -16.69 -0.40 -14.63
C PRO A 974 -17.22 -1.51 -15.56
N ARG A 975 -16.34 -2.38 -16.06
CA ARG A 975 -16.69 -3.46 -16.97
C ARG A 975 -16.14 -4.80 -16.48
N ARG A 976 -16.86 -5.89 -16.77
CA ARG A 976 -16.45 -7.25 -16.44
C ARG A 976 -15.10 -7.61 -17.08
N GLU A 977 -14.90 -7.21 -18.33
CA GLU A 977 -13.67 -7.49 -19.06
C GLU A 977 -12.45 -6.88 -18.37
N ASN A 978 -12.56 -5.64 -17.89
CA ASN A 978 -11.48 -4.98 -17.13
C ASN A 978 -11.18 -5.73 -15.84
N TYR A 979 -12.23 -6.18 -15.11
CA TYR A 979 -12.03 -6.99 -13.91
C TYR A 979 -11.27 -8.29 -14.22
N GLN A 980 -11.71 -9.00 -15.26
CA GLN A 980 -11.09 -10.27 -15.68
C GLN A 980 -9.63 -10.07 -16.13
N GLN A 981 -9.32 -8.99 -16.85
CA GLN A 981 -7.96 -8.66 -17.27
C GLN A 981 -7.05 -8.33 -16.10
N ARG A 982 -7.54 -7.55 -15.11
CA ARG A 982 -6.81 -7.23 -13.88
C ARG A 982 -6.61 -8.47 -13.00
N ALA A 983 -7.67 -9.21 -12.73
CA ALA A 983 -7.62 -10.44 -11.96
C ALA A 983 -6.76 -11.52 -12.62
N GLY A 984 -6.79 -11.59 -13.96
CA GLY A 984 -5.97 -12.48 -14.77
C GLY A 984 -4.46 -12.23 -14.69
N ARG A 985 -4.01 -11.18 -14.02
CA ARG A 985 -2.60 -10.94 -13.73
C ARG A 985 -2.07 -11.86 -12.63
N ALA A 986 -2.89 -12.23 -11.66
CA ALA A 986 -2.53 -13.21 -10.65
C ALA A 986 -2.68 -14.65 -11.18
N GLY A 987 -1.83 -15.55 -10.69
CA GLY A 987 -1.89 -16.97 -11.01
C GLY A 987 -1.36 -17.35 -12.40
N ARG A 988 -0.50 -16.54 -13.00
CA ARG A 988 0.23 -16.92 -14.22
C ARG A 988 1.44 -17.77 -13.87
N ARG A 989 1.89 -18.63 -14.82
CA ARG A 989 3.10 -19.45 -14.72
C ARG A 989 3.14 -20.42 -13.54
N GLY A 990 2.02 -21.10 -13.24
CA GLY A 990 2.03 -22.25 -12.33
C GLY A 990 1.94 -21.89 -10.85
N ALA A 991 1.51 -20.67 -10.50
CA ALA A 991 1.15 -20.36 -9.13
C ALA A 991 -0.03 -21.26 -8.69
N SER A 992 0.14 -21.99 -7.61
CA SER A 992 -0.84 -22.95 -7.09
C SER A 992 -2.08 -22.24 -6.52
N LEU A 993 -1.88 -21.16 -5.79
CA LEU A 993 -2.94 -20.31 -5.26
C LEU A 993 -2.65 -18.86 -5.58
N SER A 994 -3.65 -18.12 -6.01
CA SER A 994 -3.54 -16.68 -6.20
C SER A 994 -4.73 -15.96 -5.56
N THR A 995 -4.49 -14.73 -5.11
CA THR A 995 -5.49 -13.94 -4.39
C THR A 995 -5.77 -12.62 -5.10
N ILE A 996 -7.04 -12.28 -5.20
CA ILE A 996 -7.51 -11.00 -5.72
C ILE A 996 -8.31 -10.31 -4.62
N VAL A 997 -7.76 -9.23 -4.06
CA VAL A 997 -8.47 -8.41 -3.06
C VAL A 997 -9.11 -7.23 -3.76
N THR A 998 -10.41 -7.09 -3.66
CA THR A 998 -11.16 -5.96 -4.22
C THR A 998 -11.81 -5.16 -3.12
N PHE A 999 -11.48 -3.88 -3.05
CA PHE A 999 -12.13 -2.94 -2.14
C PHE A 999 -13.36 -2.33 -2.84
N CYS A 1000 -14.53 -2.64 -2.29
CA CYS A 1000 -15.79 -2.13 -2.80
C CYS A 1000 -16.15 -0.87 -2.02
N GLU A 1001 -16.02 0.31 -2.64
CA GLU A 1001 -16.59 1.53 -2.09
C GLU A 1001 -18.11 1.43 -2.18
N ASP A 1002 -18.82 1.73 -1.11
CA ASP A 1002 -20.26 1.84 -1.15
C ASP A 1002 -20.66 3.07 -1.96
N GLY A 1003 -21.21 2.83 -3.16
CA GLY A 1003 -22.01 3.67 -4.04
C GLY A 1003 -21.62 5.13 -4.24
N PRO A 1004 -22.15 5.81 -5.25
CA PRO A 1004 -21.63 7.11 -5.71
C PRO A 1004 -21.58 8.17 -4.65
#